data_d25a8fbee4fb3797a5f721b896231a41
#
_entry.id   d25a8fbee4fb3797a5f721b896231a41
#
_cell.length_a   1.000
_cell.length_b   1.000
_cell.length_c   1.000
_cell.angle_alpha   90.00
_cell.angle_beta   90.00
_cell.angle_gamma   90.00
#
_symmetry.space_group_name_H-M   'P 1'
#
loop_
_entity.id
_entity.type
_entity.pdbx_description
1 polymer ?
#
loop_
_entity_poly.entity_id
_entity_poly.type
_entity_poly.pdbx_seq_one_letter_code
_entity_poly.pdbx_strand_id
1 'polypeptide(L)'
;MTWNLDDIVTSPLTPSRFTISESMYGRDAELQLLYNAYQRSLLGGYEMVFVSGVSGIGKSYLINELQRLVQSEQGLFVAGKFDQFKREIPYQAIQQAGRQLAQYLLTLPEEELQTIKRMILQAIGSSGQILIDMHPELEPILGKQPPLARFTPAETHNRFIMTWRSYLSVLSKLKRSLIIFLDDLQWADPASLQLISDLSNNTDAQHTMFIGAYRDQELSESHPLKAMLEKLLHVQAARFVTIPLKPLDEDALHQLISDTLRSSKQSLEPLTRIVMSRTKGNPFFVKQFVRSLYDLQLLWYVESEQGWRWDADKISELHMTDNVFDFMLKRIGRLPSTLQELLKDASCIGHEFTAQTLSLAVDEPFEVLQPFLTEAVDEGLLLYSARGRHPIDSPHQSYKFMHDRVHQAFYSLIPEMHKQELHLKLGRLLQQHTSEEVREEKRFEIVNQLNLGMAWISTAEEREQLIRLNIAACQKAKINAAHETAYRYAIYAKSLHHTDWKWDYDLTFMIHMELAELQYLCGHFEKAKATFAQLLQNAHSKLEKANVYHLMMVLYTNTGEHEEALRMGLEGLRLFNLPIQPSVNLMTIMWEMLKTRIAVGIKRPEELLDHPVISDPNHFAVMRLMVHLIAPAYYLNSELYIYLMLRMFNYSLEHGHSEGSALAYSTYSVILSSIFGRLKAGNDYGLLGLKLCDSLDCTSIKCKVYFGYGAFTSNLSEHMEKHAEYLLKAYQFGVQSGDFVYAGYSINFRFFLRIYMGHFLAEVWKESVLYGAFMAKAQDQDAISIYSVLQRYMVNMMADAEHQAAFMSGEEIRQLEALTNKAAIHTYYTLQAQAYYLQGRYEDAYLICEAAETSLKNVFGLLHIHLHYFNQGMTAAALYPSASPADQKRCKRRVRKSLRFLTPWARHSPNNFLHLKLLLEAGWYRINGKSALAIRSYERAIEAAVKQHFLHYEAMAWEAMAKCQQQSGLLEIASTSLSKAQALYAKWGAAWKSAELDRTLAVQLPENQKN
;
A
#
# COMPACT_ATOMS: atom_id res chain seq x y z
N MET A 1 1.66 -13.79 38.58
CA MET A 1 2.54 -13.43 39.70
C MET A 1 2.49 -11.92 39.85
N THR A 2 1.76 -11.47 40.85
CA THR A 2 1.64 -10.09 41.27
C THR A 2 2.94 -9.67 41.95
N TRP A 3 3.63 -8.72 41.35
CA TRP A 3 4.81 -8.12 41.97
C TRP A 3 4.35 -6.96 42.84
N ASN A 4 4.58 -7.09 44.15
CA ASN A 4 4.45 -6.00 45.12
C ASN A 4 5.62 -5.03 44.93
N LEU A 5 5.32 -3.76 44.85
CA LEU A 5 6.27 -2.64 44.71
C LEU A 5 6.95 -2.27 46.04
N ASP A 6 6.83 -3.07 47.09
CA ASP A 6 7.28 -2.72 48.46
C ASP A 6 8.67 -3.23 48.86
N ASP A 7 9.41 -3.89 47.95
CA ASP A 7 10.77 -4.39 48.25
C ASP A 7 11.90 -3.57 47.59
N ILE A 8 11.78 -2.24 47.62
CA ILE A 8 12.95 -1.38 47.40
C ILE A 8 13.54 -1.10 48.81
N VAL A 9 14.66 -1.75 49.09
CA VAL A 9 15.47 -1.52 50.27
C VAL A 9 15.83 -0.04 50.40
N THR A 10 15.13 0.66 51.27
CA THR A 10 15.46 2.03 51.65
C THR A 10 16.66 2.01 52.62
N SER A 11 17.83 2.47 52.16
CA SER A 11 18.82 3.04 53.11
C SER A 11 18.16 4.17 53.89
N PRO A 12 18.40 4.34 55.15
CA PRO A 12 17.83 5.40 55.95
C PRO A 12 18.59 6.71 55.71
N LEU A 13 18.37 7.30 54.53
CA LEU A 13 18.65 8.73 54.34
C LEU A 13 17.41 9.47 54.78
N THR A 14 17.55 10.42 55.71
CA THR A 14 16.54 11.38 56.13
C THR A 14 15.79 11.89 54.92
N PRO A 15 14.44 11.74 54.79
CA PRO A 15 13.71 12.15 53.60
C PRO A 15 13.93 13.64 53.45
N SER A 16 14.57 14.05 52.35
CA SER A 16 14.63 15.44 51.97
C SER A 16 13.21 15.95 51.85
N ARG A 17 12.81 16.97 52.59
CA ARG A 17 11.44 17.56 52.57
C ARG A 17 11.09 18.16 51.21
N PHE A 18 12.06 18.27 50.32
CA PHE A 18 11.93 18.75 48.95
C PHE A 18 11.90 17.57 47.94
N THR A 19 10.73 17.32 47.39
CA THR A 19 10.55 16.35 46.32
C THR A 19 9.61 16.95 45.28
N ILE A 20 10.08 17.10 44.07
CA ILE A 20 9.24 17.64 42.97
C ILE A 20 8.13 16.66 42.65
N SER A 21 6.87 17.14 42.66
CA SER A 21 5.72 16.32 42.38
C SER A 21 5.77 15.79 40.95
N GLU A 22 5.48 14.50 40.79
CA GLU A 22 5.36 13.83 39.52
C GLU A 22 3.90 13.75 39.01
N SER A 23 2.93 14.33 39.74
CA SER A 23 1.54 14.34 39.32
C SER A 23 1.29 15.20 38.10
N MET A 24 0.20 14.90 37.38
CA MET A 24 -0.28 15.71 36.24
C MET A 24 -1.19 16.83 36.72
N TYR A 25 -0.97 18.03 36.19
CA TYR A 25 -1.71 19.22 36.56
C TYR A 25 -2.30 19.92 35.33
N GLY A 26 -3.56 20.36 35.41
CA GLY A 26 -4.22 21.18 34.41
C GLY A 26 -4.33 20.56 33.03
N ARG A 27 -4.55 19.23 32.95
CA ARG A 27 -4.63 18.46 31.68
C ARG A 27 -5.85 17.57 31.58
N ASP A 28 -6.88 17.81 32.40
CA ASP A 28 -8.05 16.95 32.48
C ASP A 28 -8.82 16.94 31.16
N ALA A 29 -8.95 18.09 30.50
CA ALA A 29 -9.65 18.23 29.24
C ALA A 29 -8.94 17.48 28.10
N GLU A 30 -7.62 17.62 28.01
CA GLU A 30 -6.82 16.95 26.99
C GLU A 30 -6.78 15.43 27.21
N LEU A 31 -6.68 14.99 28.47
CA LEU A 31 -6.76 13.56 28.81
C LEU A 31 -8.14 12.98 28.45
N GLN A 32 -9.20 13.72 28.67
CA GLN A 32 -10.55 13.32 28.31
C GLN A 32 -10.70 13.16 26.79
N LEU A 33 -10.10 14.05 25.97
CA LEU A 33 -10.11 13.92 24.51
C LEU A 33 -9.37 12.66 24.07
N LEU A 34 -8.20 12.37 24.65
CA LEU A 34 -7.45 11.14 24.41
C LEU A 34 -8.26 9.89 24.77
N TYR A 35 -8.89 9.93 25.96
CA TYR A 35 -9.70 8.82 26.44
C TYR A 35 -10.93 8.58 25.55
N ASN A 36 -11.59 9.63 25.10
CA ASN A 36 -12.72 9.52 24.18
C ASN A 36 -12.31 8.87 22.84
N ALA A 37 -11.13 9.23 22.29
CA ALA A 37 -10.61 8.60 21.09
C ALA A 37 -10.27 7.11 21.33
N TYR A 38 -9.69 6.79 22.49
CA TYR A 38 -9.44 5.42 22.91
C TYR A 38 -10.74 4.61 23.01
N GLN A 39 -11.80 5.16 23.63
CA GLN A 39 -13.11 4.49 23.71
C GLN A 39 -13.72 4.22 22.32
N ARG A 40 -13.57 5.15 21.37
CA ARG A 40 -14.03 4.92 19.98
C ARG A 40 -13.22 3.79 19.30
N SER A 41 -11.93 3.70 19.59
CA SER A 41 -11.12 2.59 19.07
C SER A 41 -11.57 1.23 19.63
N LEU A 42 -11.99 1.15 20.88
CA LEU A 42 -12.55 -0.06 21.50
C LEU A 42 -13.85 -0.54 20.82
N LEU A 43 -14.60 0.37 20.23
CA LEU A 43 -15.84 0.05 19.48
C LEU A 43 -15.58 -0.41 18.04
N GLY A 44 -14.32 -0.68 17.67
CA GLY A 44 -13.91 -1.17 16.35
C GLY A 44 -13.44 -0.07 15.41
N GLY A 45 -13.20 1.16 15.90
CA GLY A 45 -12.66 2.26 15.11
C GLY A 45 -11.14 2.17 14.89
N TYR A 46 -10.68 2.86 13.84
CA TYR A 46 -9.28 3.25 13.67
C TYR A 46 -9.19 4.75 13.94
N GLU A 47 -8.48 5.16 14.98
CA GLU A 47 -8.38 6.54 15.42
C GLU A 47 -6.95 7.07 15.25
N MET A 48 -6.82 8.33 14.83
CA MET A 48 -5.53 9.02 14.74
C MET A 48 -5.56 10.28 15.60
N VAL A 49 -4.65 10.36 16.54
CA VAL A 49 -4.55 11.50 17.46
C VAL A 49 -3.16 12.13 17.35
N PHE A 50 -3.11 13.44 17.20
CA PHE A 50 -1.87 14.18 17.14
C PHE A 50 -1.80 15.20 18.29
N VAL A 51 -0.76 15.06 19.12
CA VAL A 51 -0.52 15.94 20.26
C VAL A 51 0.59 16.92 19.91
N SER A 52 0.27 18.21 19.85
CA SER A 52 1.22 19.26 19.52
C SER A 52 1.56 20.14 20.71
N GLY A 53 2.67 20.83 20.62
CA GLY A 53 3.07 21.84 21.60
C GLY A 53 4.57 21.94 21.78
N VAL A 54 5.01 22.99 22.44
CA VAL A 54 6.43 23.33 22.63
C VAL A 54 7.20 22.24 23.39
N SER A 55 8.53 22.30 23.31
CA SER A 55 9.40 21.38 24.06
C SER A 55 9.18 21.52 25.56
N GLY A 56 9.10 20.40 26.29
CA GLY A 56 8.91 20.40 27.74
C GLY A 56 7.49 20.68 28.25
N ILE A 57 6.50 20.81 27.36
CA ILE A 57 5.10 21.13 27.71
C ILE A 57 4.34 19.97 28.37
N GLY A 58 4.89 18.74 28.32
CA GLY A 58 4.29 17.56 28.94
C GLY A 58 3.58 16.60 27.97
N LYS A 59 3.87 16.63 26.66
CA LYS A 59 3.25 15.73 25.65
C LYS A 59 3.37 14.26 26.04
N SER A 60 4.59 13.79 26.18
CA SER A 60 4.88 12.38 26.52
C SER A 60 4.33 12.00 27.89
N TYR A 61 4.23 12.98 28.82
CA TYR A 61 3.64 12.74 30.14
C TYR A 61 2.14 12.47 30.06
N LEU A 62 1.39 13.28 29.29
CA LEU A 62 -0.03 13.07 29.03
C LEU A 62 -0.31 11.69 28.43
N ILE A 63 0.55 11.24 27.51
CA ILE A 63 0.39 9.95 26.84
C ILE A 63 0.73 8.79 27.79
N ASN A 64 1.66 8.96 28.72
CA ASN A 64 1.97 7.95 29.73
C ASN A 64 0.80 7.71 30.68
N GLU A 65 -0.02 8.73 30.98
CA GLU A 65 -1.26 8.52 31.78
C GLU A 65 -2.27 7.67 31.00
N LEU A 66 -2.44 7.91 29.69
CA LEU A 66 -3.25 7.04 28.85
C LEU A 66 -2.68 5.61 28.81
N GLN A 67 -1.36 5.45 28.74
CA GLN A 67 -0.70 4.13 28.76
C GLN A 67 -1.08 3.32 30.01
N ARG A 68 -1.08 3.95 31.18
CA ARG A 68 -1.49 3.30 32.43
C ARG A 68 -2.93 2.81 32.37
N LEU A 69 -3.84 3.61 31.82
CA LEU A 69 -5.24 3.24 31.65
C LEU A 69 -5.39 2.06 30.67
N VAL A 70 -4.73 2.13 29.52
CA VAL A 70 -4.76 1.08 28.49
C VAL A 70 -4.24 -0.25 29.05
N GLN A 71 -3.15 -0.22 29.82
CA GLN A 71 -2.59 -1.42 30.45
C GLN A 71 -3.54 -2.02 31.50
N SER A 72 -4.22 -1.20 32.28
CA SER A 72 -5.21 -1.67 33.28
C SER A 72 -6.41 -2.36 32.61
N GLU A 73 -6.75 -1.97 31.38
CA GLU A 73 -7.82 -2.56 30.58
C GLU A 73 -7.34 -3.70 29.65
N GLN A 74 -6.13 -4.19 29.84
CA GLN A 74 -5.49 -5.26 29.06
C GLN A 74 -5.31 -4.91 27.56
N GLY A 75 -5.27 -3.62 27.20
CA GLY A 75 -4.88 -3.15 25.87
C GLY A 75 -3.36 -3.31 25.63
N LEU A 76 -2.96 -3.31 24.38
CA LEU A 76 -1.54 -3.34 23.99
C LEU A 76 -1.08 -1.94 23.60
N PHE A 77 -0.09 -1.44 24.32
CA PHE A 77 0.53 -0.14 24.08
C PHE A 77 1.99 -0.34 23.65
N VAL A 78 2.36 0.17 22.46
CA VAL A 78 3.72 0.15 21.94
C VAL A 78 4.15 1.56 21.57
N ALA A 79 5.43 1.88 21.79
CA ALA A 79 5.95 3.22 21.60
C ALA A 79 7.28 3.23 20.84
N GLY A 80 7.47 4.27 20.04
CA GLY A 80 8.74 4.60 19.40
C GLY A 80 9.00 6.10 19.44
N LYS A 81 10.27 6.48 19.37
CA LYS A 81 10.69 7.87 19.39
C LYS A 81 11.65 8.15 18.26
N PHE A 82 11.39 9.21 17.48
CA PHE A 82 12.34 9.72 16.49
C PHE A 82 13.46 10.50 17.17
N ASP A 83 14.64 10.44 16.59
CA ASP A 83 15.85 11.09 17.11
C ASP A 83 16.38 12.10 16.07
N GLN A 84 16.67 13.31 16.52
CA GLN A 84 17.18 14.38 15.67
C GLN A 84 18.47 14.00 14.93
N PHE A 85 19.32 13.20 15.56
CA PHE A 85 20.64 12.79 15.04
C PHE A 85 20.59 11.48 14.21
N LYS A 86 19.43 10.81 14.18
CA LYS A 86 19.24 9.54 13.47
C LYS A 86 18.18 9.63 12.37
N ARG A 87 17.94 10.83 11.84
CA ARG A 87 16.95 11.06 10.76
C ARG A 87 17.22 10.29 9.47
N GLU A 88 18.47 9.83 9.29
CA GLU A 88 18.87 9.05 8.12
C GLU A 88 18.63 7.55 8.27
N ILE A 89 18.17 7.08 9.44
CA ILE A 89 17.74 5.70 9.64
C ILE A 89 16.25 5.61 9.33
N PRO A 90 15.85 4.95 8.23
CA PRO A 90 14.44 4.88 7.88
C PRO A 90 13.67 4.04 8.92
N TYR A 91 12.46 4.48 9.24
CA TYR A 91 11.52 3.80 10.12
C TYR A 91 11.98 3.60 11.57
N GLN A 92 12.94 4.34 12.08
CA GLN A 92 13.56 4.11 13.40
C GLN A 92 12.55 3.97 14.56
N ALA A 93 11.62 4.92 14.69
CA ALA A 93 10.61 4.89 15.75
C ALA A 93 9.60 3.74 15.54
N ILE A 94 9.28 3.43 14.28
CA ILE A 94 8.39 2.32 13.92
C ILE A 94 9.06 0.99 14.27
N GLN A 95 10.36 0.85 14.03
CA GLN A 95 11.14 -0.32 14.43
C GLN A 95 11.17 -0.50 15.95
N GLN A 96 11.27 0.59 16.73
CA GLN A 96 11.21 0.52 18.19
C GLN A 96 9.84 0.02 18.68
N ALA A 97 8.74 0.52 18.12
CA ALA A 97 7.40 0.07 18.45
C ALA A 97 7.18 -1.40 18.04
N GLY A 98 7.64 -1.79 16.86
CA GLY A 98 7.55 -3.16 16.34
C GLY A 98 8.36 -4.16 17.16
N ARG A 99 9.53 -3.77 17.67
CA ARG A 99 10.33 -4.59 18.61
C ARG A 99 9.57 -4.90 19.89
N GLN A 100 8.92 -3.91 20.51
CA GLN A 100 8.08 -4.11 21.69
C GLN A 100 6.94 -5.08 21.41
N LEU A 101 6.36 -4.98 20.21
CA LEU A 101 5.31 -5.87 19.77
C LEU A 101 5.82 -7.31 19.58
N ALA A 102 6.96 -7.50 18.94
CA ALA A 102 7.59 -8.83 18.79
C ALA A 102 7.93 -9.44 20.16
N GLN A 103 8.47 -8.64 21.07
CA GLN A 103 8.74 -9.08 22.45
C GLN A 103 7.46 -9.52 23.18
N TYR A 104 6.36 -8.76 23.00
CA TYR A 104 5.07 -9.14 23.55
C TYR A 104 4.60 -10.49 22.98
N LEU A 105 4.67 -10.69 21.67
CA LEU A 105 4.27 -11.95 21.02
C LEU A 105 5.05 -13.15 21.57
N LEU A 106 6.36 -12.98 21.86
CA LEU A 106 7.20 -14.02 22.44
C LEU A 106 6.86 -14.36 23.91
N THR A 107 6.06 -13.53 24.59
CA THR A 107 5.56 -13.85 25.96
C THR A 107 4.29 -14.69 25.96
N LEU A 108 3.66 -14.90 24.81
CA LEU A 108 2.41 -15.66 24.69
C LEU A 108 2.65 -17.17 24.80
N PRO A 109 1.64 -17.93 25.25
CA PRO A 109 1.68 -19.39 25.22
C PRO A 109 1.92 -19.91 23.80
N GLU A 110 2.66 -21.03 23.68
CA GLU A 110 3.06 -21.60 22.38
C GLU A 110 1.89 -21.85 21.42
N GLU A 111 0.76 -22.36 21.92
CA GLU A 111 -0.44 -22.61 21.10
C GLU A 111 -1.03 -21.33 20.50
N GLU A 112 -1.07 -20.26 21.29
CA GLU A 112 -1.54 -18.95 20.88
C GLU A 112 -0.57 -18.34 19.86
N LEU A 113 0.74 -18.41 20.13
CA LEU A 113 1.79 -17.95 19.23
C LEU A 113 1.73 -18.65 17.86
N GLN A 114 1.57 -19.97 17.83
CA GLN A 114 1.43 -20.73 16.59
C GLN A 114 0.15 -20.36 15.81
N THR A 115 -0.91 -20.03 16.52
CA THR A 115 -2.15 -19.57 15.88
C THR A 115 -1.95 -18.20 15.25
N ILE A 116 -1.33 -17.26 15.96
CA ILE A 116 -1.01 -15.92 15.47
C ILE A 116 -0.04 -16.00 14.28
N LYS A 117 1.00 -16.82 14.39
CA LYS A 117 1.93 -17.08 13.29
C LYS A 117 1.21 -17.50 12.01
N ARG A 118 0.28 -18.49 12.11
CA ARG A 118 -0.51 -18.94 10.96
C ARG A 118 -1.36 -17.81 10.38
N MET A 119 -2.01 -17.01 11.22
CA MET A 119 -2.82 -15.88 10.78
C MET A 119 -1.96 -14.82 10.07
N ILE A 120 -0.78 -14.48 10.61
CA ILE A 120 0.14 -13.53 9.99
C ILE A 120 0.60 -14.07 8.63
N LEU A 121 1.15 -15.29 8.57
CA LEU A 121 1.64 -15.88 7.32
C LEU A 121 0.56 -16.00 6.26
N GLN A 122 -0.67 -16.34 6.65
CA GLN A 122 -1.81 -16.38 5.73
C GLN A 122 -2.17 -14.99 5.19
N ALA A 123 -2.07 -13.96 6.02
CA ALA A 123 -2.41 -12.59 5.63
C ALA A 123 -1.35 -11.92 4.74
N ILE A 124 -0.05 -12.17 5.00
CA ILE A 124 1.07 -11.54 4.27
C ILE A 124 1.58 -12.38 3.09
N GLY A 125 1.22 -13.67 3.01
CA GLY A 125 1.67 -14.58 1.96
C GLY A 125 3.21 -14.69 1.88
N SER A 126 3.80 -14.56 0.69
CA SER A 126 5.24 -14.64 0.44
C SER A 126 6.02 -13.37 0.81
N SER A 127 5.40 -12.41 1.48
CA SER A 127 6.01 -11.10 1.80
C SER A 127 6.62 -11.03 3.20
N GLY A 128 6.74 -12.16 3.89
CA GLY A 128 7.23 -12.22 5.28
C GLY A 128 8.62 -11.64 5.48
N GLN A 129 9.49 -11.75 4.49
CA GLN A 129 10.85 -11.19 4.55
C GLN A 129 10.84 -9.66 4.70
N ILE A 130 9.84 -8.94 4.17
CA ILE A 130 9.70 -7.48 4.36
C ILE A 130 9.60 -7.12 5.86
N LEU A 131 8.82 -7.91 6.61
CA LEU A 131 8.66 -7.67 8.05
C LEU A 131 9.94 -8.02 8.82
N ILE A 132 10.63 -9.11 8.44
CA ILE A 132 11.89 -9.53 9.07
C ILE A 132 13.01 -8.53 8.79
N ASP A 133 13.09 -8.00 7.56
CA ASP A 133 14.09 -6.97 7.21
C ASP A 133 13.93 -5.68 8.03
N MET A 134 12.69 -5.34 8.43
CA MET A 134 12.42 -4.22 9.33
C MET A 134 12.51 -4.60 10.82
N HIS A 135 12.08 -5.81 11.17
CA HIS A 135 12.01 -6.31 12.54
C HIS A 135 12.61 -7.71 12.61
N PRO A 136 13.95 -7.85 12.71
CA PRO A 136 14.62 -9.14 12.81
C PRO A 136 14.09 -10.02 13.97
N GLU A 137 13.56 -9.39 15.00
CA GLU A 137 12.94 -10.07 16.14
C GLU A 137 11.69 -10.88 15.77
N LEU A 138 11.14 -10.70 14.56
CA LEU A 138 10.05 -11.52 14.05
C LEU A 138 10.51 -12.83 13.41
N GLU A 139 11.80 -12.98 13.07
CA GLU A 139 12.31 -14.23 12.47
C GLU A 139 12.11 -15.46 13.38
N PRO A 140 12.37 -15.42 14.69
CA PRO A 140 12.05 -16.52 15.59
C PRO A 140 10.56 -16.89 15.61
N ILE A 141 9.68 -15.91 15.38
CA ILE A 141 8.23 -16.11 15.37
C ILE A 141 7.77 -16.68 14.03
N LEU A 142 8.12 -16.02 12.92
CA LEU A 142 7.63 -16.36 11.59
C LEU A 142 8.42 -17.52 10.94
N GLY A 143 9.67 -17.74 11.38
CA GLY A 143 10.62 -18.62 10.72
C GLY A 143 11.27 -17.95 9.50
N LYS A 144 12.32 -18.59 8.94
CA LYS A 144 12.98 -18.10 7.72
C LYS A 144 11.99 -17.97 6.57
N GLN A 145 11.99 -16.82 5.92
CA GLN A 145 11.13 -16.52 4.79
C GLN A 145 11.92 -16.60 3.47
N PRO A 146 11.24 -16.86 2.35
CA PRO A 146 11.90 -16.86 1.04
C PRO A 146 12.45 -15.46 0.72
N PRO A 147 13.57 -15.37 -0.01
CA PRO A 147 14.13 -14.08 -0.43
C PRO A 147 13.14 -13.31 -1.29
N LEU A 148 13.17 -11.98 -1.18
CA LEU A 148 12.27 -11.12 -1.93
C LEU A 148 12.62 -11.15 -3.42
N ALA A 149 11.64 -11.46 -4.27
CA ALA A 149 11.75 -11.31 -5.71
C ALA A 149 11.92 -9.81 -6.07
N ARG A 150 12.62 -9.53 -7.15
CA ARG A 150 12.83 -8.18 -7.66
C ARG A 150 11.57 -7.73 -8.41
N PHE A 151 11.01 -6.62 -8.01
CA PHE A 151 9.84 -5.97 -8.59
C PHE A 151 10.18 -4.57 -9.09
N THR A 152 9.26 -3.95 -9.84
CA THR A 152 9.37 -2.53 -10.15
C THR A 152 9.27 -1.70 -8.86
N PRO A 153 9.80 -0.46 -8.84
CA PRO A 153 9.72 0.40 -7.65
C PRO A 153 8.29 0.61 -7.13
N ALA A 154 7.31 0.77 -8.02
CA ALA A 154 5.90 0.92 -7.65
C ALA A 154 5.33 -0.37 -7.03
N GLU A 155 5.61 -1.52 -7.60
CA GLU A 155 5.21 -2.82 -7.05
C GLU A 155 5.86 -3.08 -5.69
N THR A 156 7.15 -2.71 -5.53
CA THR A 156 7.87 -2.82 -4.25
C THR A 156 7.21 -1.97 -3.17
N HIS A 157 6.90 -0.71 -3.47
CA HIS A 157 6.21 0.20 -2.54
C HIS A 157 4.82 -0.33 -2.17
N ASN A 158 4.01 -0.71 -3.15
CA ASN A 158 2.67 -1.25 -2.93
C ASN A 158 2.69 -2.51 -2.06
N ARG A 159 3.62 -3.42 -2.35
CA ARG A 159 3.82 -4.65 -1.59
C ARG A 159 4.22 -4.37 -0.14
N PHE A 160 5.13 -3.42 0.07
CA PHE A 160 5.54 -2.96 1.39
C PHE A 160 4.34 -2.48 2.22
N ILE A 161 3.55 -1.54 1.68
CA ILE A 161 2.37 -0.99 2.36
C ILE A 161 1.32 -2.07 2.64
N MET A 162 1.03 -2.97 1.68
CA MET A 162 0.05 -4.03 1.87
C MET A 162 0.48 -5.05 2.93
N THR A 163 1.77 -5.38 2.98
CA THR A 163 2.32 -6.26 4.01
C THR A 163 2.10 -5.67 5.40
N TRP A 164 2.41 -4.38 5.57
CA TRP A 164 2.18 -3.66 6.83
C TRP A 164 0.72 -3.59 7.23
N ARG A 165 -0.18 -3.30 6.29
CA ARG A 165 -1.63 -3.28 6.54
C ARG A 165 -2.16 -4.63 6.98
N SER A 166 -1.77 -5.68 6.28
CA SER A 166 -2.17 -7.05 6.61
C SER A 166 -1.65 -7.47 7.98
N TYR A 167 -0.40 -7.14 8.30
CA TYR A 167 0.20 -7.41 9.59
C TYR A 167 -0.55 -6.69 10.73
N LEU A 168 -0.78 -5.38 10.61
CA LEU A 168 -1.53 -4.61 11.60
C LEU A 168 -2.98 -5.09 11.73
N SER A 169 -3.64 -5.49 10.65
CA SER A 169 -5.00 -6.06 10.70
C SER A 169 -5.07 -7.37 11.49
N VAL A 170 -4.04 -8.20 11.44
CA VAL A 170 -3.98 -9.41 12.28
C VAL A 170 -3.76 -9.03 13.75
N LEU A 171 -2.81 -8.13 14.01
CA LEU A 171 -2.46 -7.73 15.38
C LEU A 171 -3.60 -7.02 16.11
N SER A 172 -4.36 -6.20 15.39
CA SER A 172 -5.51 -5.48 15.95
C SER A 172 -6.62 -6.41 16.46
N LYS A 173 -6.60 -7.70 16.06
CA LYS A 173 -7.57 -8.71 16.50
C LYS A 173 -7.12 -9.51 17.73
N LEU A 174 -5.86 -9.32 18.20
CA LEU A 174 -5.30 -10.13 19.29
C LEU A 174 -5.72 -9.64 20.68
N LYS A 175 -5.97 -8.34 20.84
CA LYS A 175 -6.32 -7.68 22.10
C LYS A 175 -7.53 -6.77 21.91
N ARG A 176 -8.07 -6.24 23.01
CA ARG A 176 -9.14 -5.26 22.95
C ARG A 176 -8.79 -4.01 22.14
N SER A 177 -7.54 -3.56 22.20
CA SER A 177 -7.04 -2.43 21.41
C SER A 177 -5.53 -2.49 21.23
N LEU A 178 -5.04 -1.97 20.10
CA LEU A 178 -3.64 -1.74 19.80
C LEU A 178 -3.38 -0.23 19.74
N ILE A 179 -2.55 0.28 20.65
CA ILE A 179 -2.14 1.68 20.65
C ILE A 179 -0.70 1.77 20.16
N ILE A 180 -0.47 2.57 19.12
CA ILE A 180 0.86 2.82 18.56
C ILE A 180 1.20 4.30 18.81
N PHE A 181 2.15 4.54 19.67
CA PHE A 181 2.62 5.90 19.98
C PHE A 181 3.95 6.19 19.31
N LEU A 182 4.03 7.27 18.52
CA LEU A 182 5.27 7.76 17.92
C LEU A 182 5.56 9.19 18.41
N ASP A 183 6.66 9.35 19.12
CA ASP A 183 7.07 10.64 19.69
C ASP A 183 8.04 11.38 18.77
N ASP A 184 8.07 12.70 18.89
CA ASP A 184 8.95 13.64 18.17
C ASP A 184 8.88 13.51 16.63
N LEU A 185 7.66 13.46 16.08
CA LEU A 185 7.38 13.33 14.62
C LEU A 185 8.03 14.42 13.76
N GLN A 186 8.39 15.58 14.31
CA GLN A 186 9.13 16.61 13.58
C GLN A 186 10.54 16.15 13.14
N TRP A 187 11.02 15.04 13.67
CA TRP A 187 12.30 14.43 13.30
C TRP A 187 12.14 13.15 12.47
N ALA A 188 10.89 12.80 12.12
CA ALA A 188 10.61 11.61 11.34
C ALA A 188 11.21 11.71 9.92
N ASP A 189 11.74 10.60 9.46
CA ASP A 189 12.20 10.46 8.07
C ASP A 189 11.01 10.46 7.10
N PRO A 190 11.21 10.88 5.83
CA PRO A 190 10.12 10.95 4.86
C PRO A 190 9.40 9.62 4.61
N ALA A 191 10.12 8.49 4.67
CA ALA A 191 9.53 7.17 4.46
C ALA A 191 8.61 6.78 5.63
N SER A 192 8.97 7.12 6.87
CA SER A 192 8.09 6.95 8.05
C SER A 192 6.81 7.78 7.92
N LEU A 193 6.91 9.06 7.53
CA LEU A 193 5.74 9.93 7.34
C LEU A 193 4.83 9.41 6.24
N GLN A 194 5.40 8.92 5.14
CA GLN A 194 4.65 8.32 4.05
C GLN A 194 3.92 7.04 4.52
N LEU A 195 4.61 6.16 5.26
CA LEU A 195 3.99 4.94 5.81
C LEU A 195 2.84 5.27 6.76
N ILE A 196 3.00 6.24 7.66
CA ILE A 196 1.93 6.72 8.56
C ILE A 196 0.74 7.23 7.74
N SER A 197 0.98 8.05 6.71
CA SER A 197 -0.05 8.55 5.80
C SER A 197 -0.76 7.41 5.06
N ASP A 198 -0.03 6.42 4.56
CA ASP A 198 -0.60 5.29 3.83
C ASP A 198 -1.39 4.34 4.74
N LEU A 199 -0.99 4.19 6.00
CA LEU A 199 -1.70 3.41 7.00
C LEU A 199 -2.94 4.11 7.55
N SER A 200 -3.08 5.43 7.44
CA SER A 200 -4.24 6.20 7.91
C SER A 200 -5.56 5.71 7.31
N ASN A 201 -5.53 5.22 6.07
CA ASN A 201 -6.68 4.66 5.35
C ASN A 201 -6.90 3.15 5.59
N ASN A 202 -6.30 2.59 6.64
CA ASN A 202 -6.42 1.15 6.92
C ASN A 202 -7.73 0.85 7.66
N THR A 203 -8.81 0.63 6.90
CA THR A 203 -10.12 0.27 7.45
C THR A 203 -10.15 -1.13 8.06
N ASP A 204 -9.16 -1.97 7.77
CA ASP A 204 -9.09 -3.36 8.24
C ASP A 204 -8.42 -3.50 9.61
N ALA A 205 -7.66 -2.49 10.05
CA ALA A 205 -7.06 -2.42 11.38
C ALA A 205 -8.07 -1.87 12.40
N GLN A 206 -9.10 -2.65 12.68
CA GLN A 206 -10.09 -2.34 13.71
C GLN A 206 -9.43 -2.30 15.10
N HIS A 207 -10.04 -1.62 16.07
CA HIS A 207 -9.53 -1.53 17.45
C HIS A 207 -8.10 -0.97 17.55
N THR A 208 -7.72 -0.05 16.65
CA THR A 208 -6.37 0.53 16.62
C THR A 208 -6.42 2.04 16.83
N MET A 209 -5.54 2.55 17.67
CA MET A 209 -5.33 3.99 17.86
C MET A 209 -3.87 4.34 17.59
N PHE A 210 -3.65 5.26 16.67
CA PHE A 210 -2.34 5.85 16.40
C PHE A 210 -2.24 7.19 17.14
N ILE A 211 -1.14 7.40 17.86
CA ILE A 211 -0.85 8.66 18.54
C ILE A 211 0.49 9.19 18.05
N GLY A 212 0.50 10.40 17.49
CA GLY A 212 1.70 11.11 17.09
C GLY A 212 1.92 12.35 17.95
N ALA A 213 3.13 12.52 18.51
CA ALA A 213 3.47 13.76 19.20
C ALA A 213 4.52 14.55 18.41
N TYR A 214 4.37 15.88 18.36
CA TYR A 214 5.31 16.74 17.64
C TYR A 214 5.44 18.13 18.27
N ARG A 215 6.52 18.85 17.89
CA ARG A 215 6.78 20.23 18.32
C ARG A 215 6.39 21.18 17.17
N ASP A 216 5.34 21.96 17.40
CA ASP A 216 4.79 22.92 16.43
C ASP A 216 5.80 24.01 16.01
N GLN A 217 6.61 24.51 16.96
CA GLN A 217 7.61 25.55 16.70
C GLN A 217 8.80 25.08 15.83
N GLU A 218 9.03 23.78 15.72
CA GLU A 218 10.09 23.20 14.89
C GLU A 218 9.62 22.90 13.45
N LEU A 219 8.35 23.16 13.11
CA LEU A 219 7.77 22.93 11.78
C LEU A 219 7.84 24.20 10.91
N SER A 220 8.69 24.18 9.89
CA SER A 220 8.66 25.19 8.83
C SER A 220 7.44 25.01 7.92
N GLU A 221 7.10 26.04 7.12
CA GLU A 221 6.01 25.95 6.13
C GLU A 221 6.19 24.81 5.13
N SER A 222 7.42 24.49 4.77
CA SER A 222 7.78 23.40 3.85
C SER A 222 8.04 22.05 4.51
N HIS A 223 7.73 21.92 5.81
CA HIS A 223 8.05 20.67 6.53
C HIS A 223 7.14 19.52 6.07
N PRO A 224 7.67 18.30 5.74
CA PRO A 224 6.87 17.18 5.25
C PRO A 224 5.74 16.75 6.18
N LEU A 225 5.95 16.84 7.50
CA LEU A 225 4.91 16.55 8.50
C LEU A 225 3.70 17.47 8.35
N LYS A 226 3.91 18.78 8.07
CA LYS A 226 2.83 19.74 7.91
C LYS A 226 1.95 19.37 6.72
N ALA A 227 2.56 19.07 5.57
CA ALA A 227 1.84 18.61 4.38
C ALA A 227 1.06 17.30 4.62
N MET A 228 1.64 16.36 5.38
CA MET A 228 0.96 15.13 5.77
C MET A 228 -0.28 15.42 6.65
N LEU A 229 -0.14 16.26 7.67
CA LEU A 229 -1.26 16.60 8.58
C LEU A 229 -2.40 17.30 7.84
N GLU A 230 -2.11 18.23 6.94
CA GLU A 230 -3.11 18.91 6.09
C GLU A 230 -3.85 17.90 5.21
N LYS A 231 -3.12 17.00 4.56
CA LYS A 231 -3.73 15.94 3.74
C LYS A 231 -4.67 15.04 4.56
N LEU A 232 -4.28 14.66 5.78
CA LEU A 232 -5.09 13.82 6.67
C LEU A 232 -6.36 14.53 7.14
N LEU A 233 -6.29 15.83 7.45
CA LEU A 233 -7.43 16.64 7.82
C LEU A 233 -8.49 16.73 6.70
N HIS A 234 -8.05 16.87 5.44
CA HIS A 234 -8.97 16.94 4.30
C HIS A 234 -9.66 15.62 3.97
N VAL A 235 -8.98 14.49 4.19
CA VAL A 235 -9.48 13.17 3.77
C VAL A 235 -10.30 12.47 4.86
N GLN A 236 -10.01 12.72 6.16
CA GLN A 236 -10.57 11.94 7.27
C GLN A 236 -10.93 12.76 8.52
N ALA A 237 -11.50 13.93 8.37
CA ALA A 237 -11.81 14.83 9.50
C ALA A 237 -12.55 14.18 10.68
N ALA A 238 -13.35 13.13 10.45
CA ALA A 238 -14.12 12.46 11.51
C ALA A 238 -13.30 11.52 12.42
N ARG A 239 -12.11 11.06 11.96
CA ARG A 239 -11.24 10.12 12.70
C ARG A 239 -9.91 10.74 13.12
N PHE A 240 -9.76 12.03 12.90
CA PHE A 240 -8.53 12.77 13.13
C PHE A 240 -8.76 13.77 14.27
N VAL A 241 -7.96 13.65 15.33
CA VAL A 241 -8.05 14.54 16.51
C VAL A 241 -6.69 15.21 16.72
N THR A 242 -6.68 16.54 16.81
CA THR A 242 -5.47 17.29 17.20
C THR A 242 -5.67 17.87 18.60
N ILE A 243 -4.71 17.66 19.48
CA ILE A 243 -4.69 18.14 20.86
C ILE A 243 -3.50 19.09 21.04
N PRO A 244 -3.70 20.41 20.92
CA PRO A 244 -2.65 21.38 21.16
C PRO A 244 -2.48 21.63 22.66
N LEU A 245 -1.31 21.30 23.20
CA LEU A 245 -0.99 21.55 24.61
C LEU A 245 -0.50 22.98 24.82
N LYS A 246 -1.16 23.69 25.71
CA LYS A 246 -0.80 25.06 26.12
C LYS A 246 0.05 25.03 27.41
N PRO A 247 0.79 26.09 27.75
CA PRO A 247 1.41 26.24 29.07
C PRO A 247 0.40 26.06 30.21
N LEU A 248 0.87 25.64 31.38
CA LEU A 248 0.03 25.57 32.59
C LEU A 248 -0.49 26.97 32.91
N ASP A 249 -1.74 27.04 33.29
CA ASP A 249 -2.29 28.25 33.88
C ASP A 249 -1.80 28.47 35.31
N GLU A 250 -2.16 29.59 35.91
CA GLU A 250 -1.69 29.96 37.24
C GLU A 250 -2.20 28.99 38.31
N ASP A 251 -3.42 28.48 38.19
CA ASP A 251 -4.00 27.53 39.13
C ASP A 251 -3.31 26.17 39.13
N ALA A 252 -3.07 25.61 37.95
CA ALA A 252 -2.34 24.36 37.77
C ALA A 252 -0.90 24.46 38.25
N LEU A 253 -0.22 25.59 37.94
CA LEU A 253 1.12 25.88 38.41
C LEU A 253 1.16 25.99 39.94
N HIS A 254 0.17 26.67 40.50
CA HIS A 254 0.04 26.83 41.94
C HIS A 254 -0.13 25.48 42.65
N GLN A 255 -0.94 24.61 42.10
CA GLN A 255 -1.13 23.26 42.62
C GLN A 255 0.16 22.43 42.54
N LEU A 256 0.91 22.47 41.42
CA LEU A 256 2.21 21.81 41.27
C LEU A 256 3.20 22.27 42.34
N ILE A 257 3.31 23.59 42.57
CA ILE A 257 4.24 24.15 43.59
C ILE A 257 3.79 23.76 45.00
N SER A 258 2.47 23.83 45.27
CA SER A 258 1.88 23.44 46.54
C SER A 258 2.16 21.97 46.92
N ASP A 259 1.97 21.07 45.97
CA ASP A 259 2.24 19.63 46.19
C ASP A 259 3.73 19.34 46.29
N THR A 260 4.57 20.06 45.52
CA THR A 260 6.04 19.92 45.57
C THR A 260 6.59 20.35 46.95
N LEU A 261 6.10 21.47 47.47
CA LEU A 261 6.55 22.03 48.75
C LEU A 261 5.72 21.56 49.96
N ARG A 262 4.63 20.82 49.71
CA ARG A 262 3.69 20.32 50.73
C ARG A 262 3.21 21.43 51.70
N SER A 263 2.88 22.58 51.10
CA SER A 263 2.46 23.77 51.83
C SER A 263 1.14 24.34 51.32
N SER A 264 0.45 25.15 52.14
CA SER A 264 -0.83 25.70 51.79
C SER A 264 -0.76 26.63 50.57
N LYS A 265 -1.79 26.61 49.76
CA LYS A 265 -1.89 27.45 48.55
C LYS A 265 -1.67 28.93 48.86
N GLN A 266 -2.32 29.48 49.89
CA GLN A 266 -2.23 30.91 50.26
C GLN A 266 -0.80 31.40 50.55
N SER A 267 0.04 30.55 51.17
CA SER A 267 1.40 30.94 51.52
C SER A 267 2.35 30.99 50.32
N LEU A 268 2.04 30.28 49.24
CA LEU A 268 2.92 30.13 48.07
C LEU A 268 2.56 31.00 46.87
N GLU A 269 1.44 31.77 46.94
CA GLU A 269 0.97 32.62 45.84
C GLU A 269 2.05 33.59 45.29
N PRO A 270 2.84 34.29 46.13
CA PRO A 270 3.89 35.21 45.65
C PRO A 270 5.02 34.43 44.89
N LEU A 271 5.41 33.27 45.42
CA LEU A 271 6.39 32.42 44.74
C LEU A 271 5.87 31.92 43.39
N THR A 272 4.58 31.51 43.33
CA THR A 272 3.93 31.05 42.09
C THR A 272 3.95 32.12 41.01
N ARG A 273 3.64 33.40 41.37
CA ARG A 273 3.72 34.51 40.43
C ARG A 273 5.14 34.75 39.88
N ILE A 274 6.15 34.67 40.75
CA ILE A 274 7.56 34.79 40.30
C ILE A 274 7.90 33.65 39.34
N VAL A 275 7.56 32.40 39.69
CA VAL A 275 7.82 31.23 38.87
C VAL A 275 7.09 31.32 37.54
N MET A 276 5.81 31.74 37.53
CA MET A 276 5.02 31.94 36.32
C MET A 276 5.66 32.98 35.39
N SER A 277 6.07 34.13 35.92
CA SER A 277 6.65 35.20 35.12
C SER A 277 7.96 34.74 34.43
N ARG A 278 8.73 33.85 35.06
CA ARG A 278 10.05 33.36 34.58
C ARG A 278 9.93 32.14 33.66
N THR A 279 8.97 31.27 33.94
CA THR A 279 8.83 29.98 33.23
C THR A 279 7.73 29.99 32.16
N LYS A 280 6.88 31.03 32.14
CA LYS A 280 5.69 31.16 31.26
C LYS A 280 4.76 29.93 31.37
N GLY A 281 4.78 29.25 32.55
CA GLY A 281 3.94 28.07 32.77
C GLY A 281 4.41 26.77 32.06
N ASN A 282 5.61 26.72 31.50
CA ASN A 282 6.13 25.49 30.91
C ASN A 282 6.54 24.50 32.05
N PRO A 283 5.90 23.32 32.12
CA PRO A 283 6.12 22.39 33.27
C PRO A 283 7.58 21.96 33.48
N PHE A 284 8.30 21.74 32.37
CA PHE A 284 9.70 21.37 32.45
C PHE A 284 10.54 22.51 33.08
N PHE A 285 10.31 23.76 32.65
CA PHE A 285 11.03 24.93 33.22
C PHE A 285 10.65 25.17 34.66
N VAL A 286 9.38 25.01 34.98
CA VAL A 286 8.90 25.10 36.34
C VAL A 286 9.67 24.15 37.28
N LYS A 287 9.72 22.88 36.91
CA LYS A 287 10.43 21.85 37.68
C LYS A 287 11.93 22.16 37.84
N GLN A 288 12.58 22.56 36.74
CA GLN A 288 14.01 22.89 36.78
C GLN A 288 14.30 24.19 37.54
N PHE A 289 13.43 25.17 37.40
CA PHE A 289 13.60 26.45 38.10
C PHE A 289 13.43 26.28 39.60
N VAL A 290 12.35 25.64 40.03
CA VAL A 290 12.11 25.38 41.46
C VAL A 290 13.22 24.55 42.10
N ARG A 291 13.76 23.56 41.38
CA ARG A 291 14.93 22.77 41.79
C ARG A 291 16.17 23.66 41.94
N SER A 292 16.44 24.51 40.94
CA SER A 292 17.58 25.42 41.00
C SER A 292 17.47 26.42 42.15
N LEU A 293 16.27 26.88 42.49
CA LEU A 293 16.09 27.77 43.66
C LEU A 293 16.45 27.04 44.96
N TYR A 294 16.12 25.76 45.05
CA TYR A 294 16.50 24.96 46.20
C TYR A 294 18.01 24.70 46.28
N ASP A 295 18.61 24.29 45.16
CA ASP A 295 20.05 23.99 45.07
C ASP A 295 20.94 25.24 45.34
N LEU A 296 20.44 26.42 44.92
CA LEU A 296 21.11 27.72 45.18
C LEU A 296 20.83 28.33 46.54
N GLN A 297 20.11 27.61 47.39
CA GLN A 297 19.68 28.07 48.73
C GLN A 297 18.89 29.38 48.69
N LEU A 298 18.17 29.66 47.58
CA LEU A 298 17.22 30.77 47.43
C LEU A 298 15.81 30.39 47.84
N LEU A 299 15.55 29.08 48.01
CA LEU A 299 14.34 28.50 48.54
C LEU A 299 14.77 27.52 49.64
N TRP A 300 14.36 27.74 50.88
CA TRP A 300 14.77 26.90 52.02
C TRP A 300 13.59 26.68 52.97
N TYR A 301 13.65 25.59 53.72
CA TYR A 301 12.66 25.27 54.74
C TYR A 301 13.09 25.77 56.12
N VAL A 302 12.17 26.45 56.84
CA VAL A 302 12.42 26.96 58.20
C VAL A 302 11.68 26.09 59.19
N GLU A 303 12.40 25.29 59.98
CA GLU A 303 11.80 24.34 60.93
C GLU A 303 10.98 25.03 62.03
N SER A 304 11.45 26.19 62.54
CA SER A 304 10.73 26.96 63.57
C SER A 304 9.38 27.46 63.11
N GLU A 305 9.19 27.69 61.84
CA GLU A 305 7.94 28.20 61.25
C GLU A 305 7.14 27.12 60.53
N GLN A 306 7.69 25.93 60.46
CA GLN A 306 7.14 24.80 59.67
C GLN A 306 6.76 25.22 58.24
N GLY A 307 7.55 26.10 57.63
CA GLY A 307 7.23 26.71 56.36
C GLY A 307 8.45 26.94 55.46
N TRP A 308 8.15 27.18 54.18
CA TRP A 308 9.17 27.53 53.17
C TRP A 308 9.35 29.04 53.10
N ARG A 309 10.61 29.48 53.03
CA ARG A 309 10.98 30.85 52.72
C ARG A 309 11.80 30.95 51.45
N TRP A 310 11.78 32.12 50.82
CA TRP A 310 12.54 32.39 49.60
C TRP A 310 12.98 33.84 49.57
N ASP A 311 14.10 34.11 48.88
CA ASP A 311 14.65 35.45 48.67
C ASP A 311 14.10 36.03 47.36
N ALA A 312 12.99 36.79 47.42
CA ALA A 312 12.29 37.30 46.25
C ALA A 312 13.17 38.27 45.43
N ASP A 313 14.01 39.05 46.08
CA ASP A 313 14.85 40.05 45.43
C ASP A 313 15.96 39.36 44.59
N LYS A 314 16.67 38.41 45.15
CA LYS A 314 17.70 37.63 44.44
C LYS A 314 17.11 36.73 43.37
N ILE A 315 15.92 36.15 43.59
CA ILE A 315 15.24 35.37 42.56
C ILE A 315 14.84 36.27 41.37
N SER A 316 14.45 37.51 41.64
CA SER A 316 14.11 38.50 40.63
C SER A 316 15.31 38.99 39.82
N GLU A 317 16.49 39.01 40.43
CA GLU A 317 17.77 39.34 39.78
C GLU A 317 18.35 38.20 38.94
N LEU A 318 17.91 36.97 39.16
CA LEU A 318 18.32 35.84 38.32
C LEU A 318 17.82 36.04 36.87
N HIS A 319 18.73 36.51 36.02
CA HIS A 319 18.48 36.58 34.59
C HIS A 319 18.37 35.19 34.01
N MET A 320 17.14 34.69 33.93
CA MET A 320 16.85 33.55 33.06
C MET A 320 16.71 34.07 31.62
N THR A 321 17.57 33.57 30.75
CA THR A 321 17.39 33.72 29.31
C THR A 321 16.09 33.02 28.89
N ASP A 322 15.34 33.59 27.95
CA ASP A 322 14.07 33.07 27.43
C ASP A 322 14.23 31.68 26.76
N ASN A 323 15.45 31.12 26.76
CA ASN A 323 15.81 29.89 26.10
C ASN A 323 16.36 28.84 27.10
N VAL A 324 15.69 27.71 27.19
CA VAL A 324 16.12 26.52 27.95
C VAL A 324 17.54 26.11 27.63
N PHE A 325 17.89 26.24 26.37
CA PHE A 325 19.20 25.84 25.86
C PHE A 325 20.33 26.63 26.56
N ASP A 326 20.19 27.95 26.64
CA ASP A 326 21.15 28.81 27.31
C ASP A 326 21.25 28.56 28.81
N PHE A 327 20.13 28.22 29.45
CA PHE A 327 20.12 27.82 30.86
C PHE A 327 20.90 26.51 31.06
N MET A 328 20.71 25.52 30.20
CA MET A 328 21.45 24.26 30.23
C MET A 328 22.93 24.45 29.98
N LEU A 329 23.32 25.32 29.02
CA LEU A 329 24.72 25.64 28.77
C LEU A 329 25.40 26.25 30.01
N LYS A 330 24.72 27.16 30.75
CA LYS A 330 25.24 27.74 32.02
C LYS A 330 25.39 26.69 33.11
N ARG A 331 24.46 25.74 33.20
CA ARG A 331 24.54 24.62 34.16
C ARG A 331 25.70 23.68 33.83
N ILE A 332 25.85 23.32 32.53
CA ILE A 332 26.98 22.49 32.04
C ILE A 332 28.31 23.15 32.37
N GLY A 333 28.44 24.48 32.17
CA GLY A 333 29.68 25.20 32.52
C GLY A 333 30.10 25.20 33.99
N ARG A 334 29.24 24.75 34.88
CA ARG A 334 29.54 24.59 36.33
C ARG A 334 30.00 23.19 36.73
N LEU A 335 29.84 22.18 35.84
CA LEU A 335 30.25 20.82 36.09
C LEU A 335 31.78 20.70 36.06
N PRO A 336 32.37 19.69 36.75
CA PRO A 336 33.79 19.35 36.57
C PRO A 336 34.15 19.16 35.08
N SER A 337 35.31 19.65 34.66
CA SER A 337 35.76 19.57 33.28
C SER A 337 35.80 18.14 32.75
N THR A 338 36.21 17.18 33.55
CA THR A 338 36.24 15.75 33.22
C THR A 338 34.86 15.21 32.93
N LEU A 339 33.84 15.56 33.72
CA LEU A 339 32.45 15.16 33.50
C LEU A 339 31.88 15.83 32.26
N GLN A 340 32.24 17.11 32.00
CA GLN A 340 31.81 17.80 30.79
C GLN A 340 32.31 17.08 29.52
N GLU A 341 33.61 16.74 29.47
CA GLU A 341 34.21 16.07 28.32
C GLU A 341 33.58 14.68 28.13
N LEU A 342 33.41 13.88 29.20
CA LEU A 342 32.79 12.57 29.13
C LEU A 342 31.35 12.64 28.56
N LEU A 343 30.56 13.61 29.03
CA LEU A 343 29.17 13.76 28.52
C LEU A 343 29.10 14.33 27.11
N LYS A 344 30.08 15.08 26.66
CA LYS A 344 30.24 15.47 25.26
C LYS A 344 30.47 14.25 24.39
N ASP A 345 31.44 13.37 24.76
CA ASP A 345 31.73 12.16 24.04
C ASP A 345 30.52 11.21 24.03
N ALA A 346 29.86 11.05 25.18
CA ALA A 346 28.61 10.30 25.27
C ALA A 346 27.52 10.84 24.33
N SER A 347 27.46 12.18 24.14
CA SER A 347 26.47 12.79 23.26
C SER A 347 26.68 12.45 21.75
N CYS A 348 27.93 12.14 21.33
CA CYS A 348 28.21 11.66 19.98
C CYS A 348 27.71 10.22 19.73
N ILE A 349 27.62 9.38 20.77
CA ILE A 349 27.06 8.03 20.64
C ILE A 349 25.56 8.11 20.39
N GLY A 350 24.85 9.02 21.08
CA GLY A 350 23.43 9.24 20.91
C GLY A 350 22.71 9.57 22.21
N HIS A 351 21.37 9.72 22.13
CA HIS A 351 20.54 10.00 23.31
C HIS A 351 20.57 8.88 24.35
N GLU A 352 20.75 7.63 23.94
CA GLU A 352 20.87 6.44 24.76
C GLU A 352 22.15 5.68 24.37
N PHE A 353 22.94 5.25 25.38
CA PHE A 353 24.21 4.55 25.17
C PHE A 353 24.46 3.57 26.30
N THR A 354 25.32 2.56 26.06
CA THR A 354 25.80 1.66 27.11
C THR A 354 27.14 2.16 27.65
N ALA A 355 27.42 1.87 28.94
CA ALA A 355 28.71 2.19 29.52
C ALA A 355 29.87 1.56 28.76
N GLN A 356 29.68 0.35 28.21
CA GLN A 356 30.66 -0.34 27.37
C GLN A 356 30.96 0.42 26.09
N THR A 357 29.92 0.91 25.40
CA THR A 357 30.10 1.69 24.15
C THR A 357 30.87 2.98 24.45
N LEU A 358 30.55 3.65 25.55
CA LEU A 358 31.26 4.85 25.98
C LEU A 358 32.72 4.54 26.35
N SER A 359 32.97 3.48 27.13
CA SER A 359 34.32 3.01 27.50
C SER A 359 35.20 2.78 26.24
N LEU A 360 34.67 2.11 25.24
CA LEU A 360 35.37 1.90 23.97
C LEU A 360 35.59 3.22 23.20
N ALA A 361 34.65 4.14 23.26
CA ALA A 361 34.74 5.42 22.54
C ALA A 361 35.81 6.33 23.12
N VAL A 362 35.93 6.39 24.47
CA VAL A 362 36.91 7.25 25.17
C VAL A 362 38.25 6.57 25.48
N ASP A 363 38.35 5.26 25.21
CA ASP A 363 39.53 4.42 25.47
C ASP A 363 39.86 4.31 26.96
N GLU A 364 38.84 4.35 27.83
CA GLU A 364 38.99 4.28 29.29
C GLU A 364 38.21 3.08 29.85
N PRO A 365 38.75 2.32 30.84
CA PRO A 365 38.03 1.23 31.46
C PRO A 365 36.73 1.68 32.15
N PHE A 366 35.72 0.81 32.15
CA PHE A 366 34.43 1.09 32.79
C PHE A 366 34.54 1.53 34.24
N GLU A 367 35.44 0.91 34.98
CA GLU A 367 35.68 1.19 36.42
C GLU A 367 36.10 2.66 36.65
N VAL A 368 36.78 3.27 35.70
CA VAL A 368 37.18 4.68 35.73
C VAL A 368 36.00 5.60 35.42
N LEU A 369 35.09 5.18 34.51
CA LEU A 369 33.95 5.96 34.07
C LEU A 369 32.75 5.89 35.02
N GLN A 370 32.62 4.81 35.77
CA GLN A 370 31.46 4.55 36.64
C GLN A 370 31.18 5.68 37.64
N PRO A 371 32.16 6.23 38.37
CA PRO A 371 31.90 7.34 39.30
C PRO A 371 31.33 8.57 38.64
N PHE A 372 31.84 8.94 37.45
CA PHE A 372 31.32 10.07 36.66
C PHE A 372 29.94 9.86 36.13
N LEU A 373 29.61 8.62 35.67
CA LEU A 373 28.27 8.26 35.23
C LEU A 373 27.25 8.30 36.37
N THR A 374 27.65 7.88 37.58
CA THR A 374 26.84 7.98 38.79
C THR A 374 26.60 9.44 39.16
N GLU A 375 27.65 10.26 39.16
CA GLU A 375 27.57 11.72 39.41
C GLU A 375 26.64 12.39 38.39
N ALA A 376 26.69 11.99 37.08
CA ALA A 376 25.79 12.52 36.06
C ALA A 376 24.31 12.13 36.30
N VAL A 377 24.06 10.95 36.88
CA VAL A 377 22.72 10.54 37.29
C VAL A 377 22.24 11.33 38.51
N ASP A 378 23.08 11.49 39.52
CA ASP A 378 22.77 12.26 40.75
C ASP A 378 22.50 13.72 40.42
N GLU A 379 23.27 14.31 39.48
CA GLU A 379 23.04 15.64 38.95
C GLU A 379 21.76 15.72 38.06
N GLY A 380 21.10 14.60 37.78
CA GLY A 380 19.92 14.55 36.96
C GLY A 380 20.17 14.91 35.48
N LEU A 381 21.36 14.62 34.95
CA LEU A 381 21.71 14.81 33.55
C LEU A 381 21.49 13.52 32.77
N LEU A 382 21.71 12.38 33.40
CA LEU A 382 21.47 11.03 32.90
C LEU A 382 20.40 10.33 33.72
N LEU A 383 19.77 9.32 33.11
CA LEU A 383 18.88 8.36 33.76
C LEU A 383 19.32 6.94 33.40
N TYR A 384 19.14 6.01 34.32
CA TYR A 384 19.24 4.60 33.98
C TYR A 384 18.16 4.21 33.00
N SER A 385 18.53 3.54 31.90
CA SER A 385 17.54 3.04 30.94
C SER A 385 17.04 1.67 31.40
N ALA A 386 15.74 1.46 31.33
CA ALA A 386 15.10 0.17 31.63
C ALA A 386 15.38 -0.92 30.58
N ARG A 387 16.11 -0.61 29.52
CA ARG A 387 16.48 -1.54 28.44
C ARG A 387 17.65 -2.42 28.84
N GLY A 388 17.39 -3.42 29.63
CA GLY A 388 18.34 -4.43 30.05
C GLY A 388 18.30 -4.53 31.59
N ARG A 389 17.94 -5.71 32.08
CA ARG A 389 18.01 -6.05 33.51
C ARG A 389 19.46 -6.34 33.89
N HIS A 390 20.38 -5.42 33.59
CA HIS A 390 21.76 -5.53 34.03
C HIS A 390 21.90 -4.84 35.40
N PRO A 391 22.75 -5.37 36.27
CA PRO A 391 23.10 -4.69 37.52
C PRO A 391 23.59 -3.25 37.24
N ILE A 392 23.31 -2.34 38.14
CA ILE A 392 23.72 -0.93 38.03
C ILE A 392 25.24 -0.78 37.84
N ASP A 393 26.02 -1.71 38.36
CA ASP A 393 27.47 -1.76 38.26
C ASP A 393 27.99 -2.65 37.10
N SER A 394 27.28 -2.76 36.04
CA SER A 394 27.67 -3.55 34.87
C SER A 394 28.09 -2.67 33.69
N PRO A 395 29.13 -3.03 32.92
CA PRO A 395 29.50 -2.37 31.67
C PRO A 395 28.37 -2.34 30.66
N HIS A 396 27.42 -3.29 30.75
CA HIS A 396 26.26 -3.39 29.88
C HIS A 396 25.10 -2.51 30.33
N GLN A 397 25.22 -1.79 31.45
CA GLN A 397 24.21 -0.82 31.90
C GLN A 397 24.01 0.26 30.84
N SER A 398 22.75 0.52 30.50
CA SER A 398 22.38 1.57 29.58
C SER A 398 22.00 2.85 30.31
N TYR A 399 22.46 3.96 29.76
CA TYR A 399 22.18 5.31 30.21
C TYR A 399 21.47 6.08 29.12
N LYS A 400 20.59 7.00 29.50
CA LYS A 400 19.98 7.96 28.58
C LYS A 400 20.04 9.37 29.14
N PHE A 401 20.21 10.35 28.27
CA PHE A 401 20.09 11.75 28.69
C PHE A 401 18.68 12.01 29.21
N MET A 402 18.56 12.76 30.33
CA MET A 402 17.27 13.04 30.96
C MET A 402 16.29 13.73 30.00
N HIS A 403 16.82 14.56 29.11
CA HIS A 403 16.02 15.30 28.11
C HIS A 403 16.84 15.59 26.85
N ASP A 404 16.21 15.61 25.68
CA ASP A 404 16.86 15.87 24.39
C ASP A 404 17.63 17.21 24.37
N ARG A 405 17.16 18.23 25.10
CA ARG A 405 17.86 19.52 25.20
C ARG A 405 19.19 19.40 25.93
N VAL A 406 19.29 18.53 26.92
CA VAL A 406 20.55 18.24 27.63
C VAL A 406 21.53 17.60 26.64
N HIS A 407 21.09 16.56 25.92
CA HIS A 407 21.87 15.90 24.88
C HIS A 407 22.35 16.91 23.82
N GLN A 408 21.42 17.70 23.28
CA GLN A 408 21.73 18.74 22.28
C GLN A 408 22.73 19.79 22.77
N ALA A 409 22.64 20.19 24.07
CA ALA A 409 23.56 21.15 24.65
C ALA A 409 25.00 20.59 24.70
N PHE A 410 25.21 19.37 25.18
CA PHE A 410 26.52 18.73 25.18
C PHE A 410 27.07 18.55 23.77
N TYR A 411 26.27 18.05 22.84
CA TYR A 411 26.68 17.86 21.45
C TYR A 411 27.09 19.18 20.75
N SER A 412 26.41 20.29 21.07
CA SER A 412 26.71 21.60 20.48
C SER A 412 28.01 22.21 20.99
N LEU A 413 28.47 21.80 22.16
CA LEU A 413 29.74 22.28 22.77
C LEU A 413 30.97 21.62 22.15
N ILE A 414 30.82 20.55 21.36
CA ILE A 414 31.94 19.86 20.74
C ILE A 414 32.40 20.62 19.50
N PRO A 415 33.70 20.93 19.34
CA PRO A 415 34.22 21.46 18.09
C PRO A 415 33.98 20.54 16.93
N GLU A 416 33.66 21.07 15.73
CA GLU A 416 33.26 20.31 14.57
C GLU A 416 34.31 19.26 14.13
N MET A 417 35.56 19.60 14.18
CA MET A 417 36.65 18.66 13.87
C MET A 417 36.68 17.45 14.83
N HIS A 418 36.46 17.71 16.10
CA HIS A 418 36.44 16.65 17.11
C HIS A 418 35.19 15.76 17.01
N LYS A 419 34.05 16.32 16.64
CA LYS A 419 32.84 15.53 16.30
C LYS A 419 33.11 14.51 15.20
N GLN A 420 33.70 14.97 14.10
CA GLN A 420 34.01 14.12 12.95
C GLN A 420 34.97 12.98 13.32
N GLU A 421 35.99 13.27 14.12
CA GLU A 421 36.94 12.28 14.61
C GLU A 421 36.28 11.23 15.50
N LEU A 422 35.45 11.66 16.45
CA LEU A 422 34.68 10.78 17.31
C LEU A 422 33.72 9.90 16.54
N HIS A 423 32.98 10.48 15.59
CA HIS A 423 32.07 9.69 14.76
C HIS A 423 32.82 8.63 13.94
N LEU A 424 33.98 8.94 13.37
CA LEU A 424 34.80 7.96 12.65
C LEU A 424 35.27 6.85 13.60
N LYS A 425 35.76 7.21 14.79
CA LYS A 425 36.18 6.23 15.81
C LYS A 425 35.04 5.30 16.20
N LEU A 426 33.85 5.86 16.48
CA LEU A 426 32.65 5.10 16.81
C LEU A 426 32.23 4.16 15.66
N GLY A 427 32.24 4.64 14.42
CA GLY A 427 31.92 3.84 13.25
C GLY A 427 32.86 2.62 13.10
N ARG A 428 34.17 2.84 13.27
CA ARG A 428 35.19 1.78 13.24
C ARG A 428 34.99 0.77 14.38
N LEU A 429 34.74 1.24 15.58
CA LEU A 429 34.48 0.38 16.74
C LEU A 429 33.24 -0.49 16.56
N LEU A 430 32.13 0.11 16.10
CA LEU A 430 30.91 -0.63 15.81
C LEU A 430 31.15 -1.68 14.73
N GLN A 431 31.95 -1.39 13.72
CA GLN A 431 32.29 -2.32 12.64
C GLN A 431 33.18 -3.47 13.12
N GLN A 432 34.13 -3.23 14.03
CA GLN A 432 35.07 -4.23 14.53
C GLN A 432 34.48 -5.15 15.58
N HIS A 433 33.70 -4.60 16.52
CA HIS A 433 33.22 -5.32 17.71
C HIS A 433 31.82 -5.92 17.54
N THR A 434 31.25 -5.89 16.32
CA THR A 434 29.92 -6.42 16.07
C THR A 434 30.02 -7.69 15.19
N SER A 435 29.28 -8.76 15.52
CA SER A 435 29.20 -9.96 14.67
C SER A 435 28.57 -9.63 13.31
N GLU A 436 28.81 -10.46 12.29
CA GLU A 436 28.33 -10.19 10.93
C GLU A 436 26.81 -10.07 10.85
N GLU A 437 26.09 -10.90 11.59
CA GLU A 437 24.62 -10.85 11.66
C GLU A 437 24.14 -9.52 12.26
N VAL A 438 24.75 -9.06 13.38
CA VAL A 438 24.41 -7.80 14.02
C VAL A 438 24.88 -6.59 13.21
N ARG A 439 25.96 -6.73 12.39
CA ARG A 439 26.37 -5.68 11.44
C ARG A 439 25.33 -5.43 10.37
N GLU A 440 24.68 -6.48 9.90
CA GLU A 440 23.57 -6.35 8.93
C GLU A 440 22.38 -5.61 9.55
N GLU A 441 22.05 -5.90 10.82
CA GLU A 441 20.98 -5.19 11.55
C GLU A 441 21.34 -3.71 11.77
N LYS A 442 22.57 -3.41 12.23
CA LYS A 442 23.06 -2.07 12.56
C LYS A 442 23.68 -1.33 11.37
N ARG A 443 23.55 -1.81 10.14
CA ARG A 443 24.20 -1.24 8.96
C ARG A 443 24.01 0.27 8.83
N PHE A 444 22.78 0.76 8.98
CA PHE A 444 22.50 2.20 8.90
C PHE A 444 23.23 2.99 10.00
N GLU A 445 23.27 2.47 11.23
CA GLU A 445 23.96 3.13 12.33
C GLU A 445 25.46 3.21 12.08
N ILE A 446 26.10 2.10 11.66
CA ILE A 446 27.51 2.05 11.32
C ILE A 446 27.86 3.01 10.18
N VAL A 447 27.10 2.94 9.08
CA VAL A 447 27.36 3.77 7.90
C VAL A 447 27.18 5.25 8.21
N ASN A 448 26.19 5.63 9.01
CA ASN A 448 25.95 7.02 9.39
C ASN A 448 27.12 7.58 10.25
N GLN A 449 27.62 6.79 11.21
CA GLN A 449 28.78 7.19 12.00
C GLN A 449 30.01 7.40 11.11
N LEU A 450 30.28 6.49 10.18
CA LEU A 450 31.40 6.60 9.24
C LEU A 450 31.22 7.78 8.28
N ASN A 451 30.02 8.04 7.78
CA ASN A 451 29.73 9.17 6.90
C ASN A 451 29.93 10.52 7.59
N LEU A 452 29.57 10.66 8.88
CA LEU A 452 29.81 11.86 9.67
C LEU A 452 31.30 12.13 9.86
N GLY A 453 32.11 11.07 9.89
CA GLY A 453 33.56 11.16 10.01
C GLY A 453 34.36 11.06 8.71
N MET A 454 33.70 11.00 7.55
CA MET A 454 34.31 10.68 6.25
C MET A 454 35.50 11.60 5.86
N ALA A 455 35.50 12.84 6.33
CA ALA A 455 36.56 13.80 6.04
C ALA A 455 37.94 13.38 6.59
N TRP A 456 37.97 12.50 7.59
CA TRP A 456 39.18 12.02 8.24
C TRP A 456 39.66 10.67 7.70
N ILE A 457 38.99 10.10 6.70
CA ILE A 457 39.39 8.86 6.05
C ILE A 457 40.55 9.16 5.08
N SER A 458 41.75 8.67 5.43
CA SER A 458 43.00 8.95 4.71
C SER A 458 43.35 7.85 3.69
N THR A 459 42.98 6.58 3.93
CA THR A 459 43.37 5.47 3.07
C THR A 459 42.38 5.22 1.94
N ALA A 460 42.87 4.75 0.79
CA ALA A 460 42.03 4.43 -0.36
C ALA A 460 41.14 3.21 -0.08
N GLU A 461 41.66 2.22 0.66
CA GLU A 461 40.99 0.97 1.01
C GLU A 461 39.77 1.24 1.90
N GLU A 462 39.95 2.07 2.94
CA GLU A 462 38.85 2.42 3.85
C GLU A 462 37.77 3.26 3.12
N ARG A 463 38.20 4.13 2.22
CA ARG A 463 37.29 4.93 1.38
C ARG A 463 36.45 4.01 0.47
N GLU A 464 37.08 3.06 -0.20
CA GLU A 464 36.37 2.08 -1.03
C GLU A 464 35.41 1.24 -0.20
N GLN A 465 35.83 0.80 1.00
CA GLN A 465 34.97 0.05 1.92
C GLN A 465 33.74 0.86 2.31
N LEU A 466 33.91 2.15 2.63
CA LEU A 466 32.77 3.02 2.98
C LEU A 466 31.86 3.25 1.79
N ILE A 467 32.36 3.36 0.56
CA ILE A 467 31.53 3.40 -0.65
C ILE A 467 30.67 2.15 -0.77
N ARG A 468 31.27 0.97 -0.63
CA ARG A 468 30.53 -0.30 -0.71
C ARG A 468 29.47 -0.43 0.41
N LEU A 469 29.75 0.03 1.60
CA LEU A 469 28.82 0.09 2.73
C LEU A 469 27.65 1.05 2.43
N ASN A 470 27.93 2.22 1.85
CA ASN A 470 26.88 3.15 1.43
C ASN A 470 25.99 2.57 0.33
N ILE A 471 26.55 1.84 -0.64
CA ILE A 471 25.77 1.16 -1.68
C ILE A 471 24.87 0.09 -1.05
N ALA A 472 25.40 -0.71 -0.12
CA ALA A 472 24.63 -1.73 0.56
C ALA A 472 23.51 -1.13 1.44
N ALA A 473 23.77 0.01 2.11
CA ALA A 473 22.74 0.76 2.85
C ALA A 473 21.68 1.36 1.90
N CYS A 474 22.11 1.88 0.76
CA CYS A 474 21.24 2.38 -0.30
C CYS A 474 20.28 1.28 -0.78
N GLN A 475 20.80 0.10 -1.11
CA GLN A 475 20.00 -1.03 -1.57
C GLN A 475 19.01 -1.52 -0.50
N LYS A 476 19.45 -1.61 0.76
CA LYS A 476 18.58 -1.96 1.91
C LYS A 476 17.45 -0.93 2.09
N ALA A 477 17.75 0.36 2.00
CA ALA A 477 16.76 1.42 2.09
C ALA A 477 15.76 1.38 0.91
N LYS A 478 16.25 1.08 -0.31
CA LYS A 478 15.43 0.94 -1.52
C LYS A 478 14.44 -0.22 -1.43
N ILE A 479 14.87 -1.39 -0.94
CA ILE A 479 14.00 -2.56 -0.72
C ILE A 479 12.87 -2.22 0.27
N ASN A 480 13.15 -1.40 1.27
CA ASN A 480 12.18 -0.93 2.26
C ASN A 480 11.40 0.31 1.78
N ALA A 481 11.40 0.63 0.50
CA ALA A 481 10.71 1.78 -0.10
C ALA A 481 11.09 3.16 0.49
N ALA A 482 12.25 3.27 1.14
CA ALA A 482 12.78 4.52 1.71
C ALA A 482 13.67 5.24 0.68
N HIS A 483 13.07 5.72 -0.42
CA HIS A 483 13.80 6.23 -1.59
C HIS A 483 14.66 7.46 -1.31
N GLU A 484 14.17 8.42 -0.52
CA GLU A 484 14.95 9.61 -0.14
C GLU A 484 16.19 9.27 0.68
N THR A 485 16.04 8.34 1.62
CA THR A 485 17.17 7.84 2.42
C THR A 485 18.17 7.08 1.54
N ALA A 486 17.68 6.22 0.65
CA ALA A 486 18.51 5.51 -0.32
C ALA A 486 19.29 6.49 -1.20
N TYR A 487 18.65 7.57 -1.68
CA TYR A 487 19.26 8.61 -2.50
C TYR A 487 20.41 9.32 -1.75
N ARG A 488 20.27 9.61 -0.45
CA ARG A 488 21.34 10.20 0.36
C ARG A 488 22.55 9.27 0.44
N TYR A 489 22.36 7.97 0.69
CA TYR A 489 23.48 7.02 0.68
C TYR A 489 24.16 6.92 -0.68
N ALA A 490 23.42 6.98 -1.78
CA ALA A 490 23.99 7.03 -3.13
C ALA A 490 24.80 8.32 -3.36
N ILE A 491 24.36 9.46 -2.81
CA ILE A 491 25.13 10.71 -2.84
C ILE A 491 26.43 10.59 -2.03
N TYR A 492 26.39 10.02 -0.82
CA TYR A 492 27.60 9.78 -0.04
C TYR A 492 28.58 8.88 -0.79
N ALA A 493 28.10 7.77 -1.37
CA ALA A 493 28.96 6.91 -2.20
C ALA A 493 29.61 7.67 -3.35
N LYS A 494 28.84 8.52 -4.06
CA LYS A 494 29.35 9.35 -5.14
C LYS A 494 30.37 10.39 -4.66
N SER A 495 30.15 11.02 -3.51
CA SER A 495 31.08 12.06 -2.99
C SER A 495 32.43 11.51 -2.54
N LEU A 496 32.46 10.25 -2.13
CA LEU A 496 33.67 9.53 -1.73
C LEU A 496 34.44 8.98 -2.92
N HIS A 497 33.75 8.79 -4.06
CA HIS A 497 34.34 8.18 -5.25
C HIS A 497 34.96 9.21 -6.17
N HIS A 498 36.13 8.91 -6.73
CA HIS A 498 36.72 9.70 -7.81
C HIS A 498 35.89 9.49 -9.08
N THR A 499 35.43 10.59 -9.67
CA THR A 499 34.50 10.59 -10.82
C THR A 499 35.10 10.14 -12.15
N ASP A 500 36.31 9.59 -12.16
CA ASP A 500 36.96 9.10 -13.38
C ASP A 500 36.54 7.66 -13.68
N TRP A 501 35.78 7.47 -14.76
CA TRP A 501 35.36 6.18 -15.29
C TRP A 501 36.51 5.21 -15.60
N LYS A 502 37.72 5.72 -15.70
CA LYS A 502 38.93 4.92 -16.03
C LYS A 502 39.57 4.28 -14.80
N TRP A 503 39.28 4.77 -13.62
CA TRP A 503 39.94 4.31 -12.38
C TRP A 503 39.32 3.03 -11.82
N ASP A 504 38.00 3.02 -11.62
CA ASP A 504 37.21 1.87 -11.17
C ASP A 504 35.87 1.89 -11.89
N TYR A 505 35.83 1.24 -13.03
CA TYR A 505 34.66 1.24 -13.89
C TYR A 505 33.44 0.60 -13.23
N ASP A 506 33.61 -0.59 -12.62
CA ASP A 506 32.50 -1.37 -12.06
C ASP A 506 31.81 -0.63 -10.92
N LEU A 507 32.59 -0.04 -10.02
CA LEU A 507 32.08 0.72 -8.90
C LEU A 507 31.40 2.02 -9.38
N THR A 508 32.03 2.72 -10.35
CA THR A 508 31.47 3.94 -10.94
C THR A 508 30.14 3.66 -11.64
N PHE A 509 30.06 2.57 -12.40
CA PHE A 509 28.85 2.16 -13.09
C PHE A 509 27.73 1.83 -12.09
N MET A 510 28.04 1.05 -11.04
CA MET A 510 27.10 0.69 -9.98
C MET A 510 26.54 1.93 -9.25
N ILE A 511 27.41 2.87 -8.84
CA ILE A 511 27.00 4.12 -8.16
C ILE A 511 26.05 4.91 -9.07
N HIS A 512 26.39 5.06 -10.35
CA HIS A 512 25.57 5.86 -11.28
C HIS A 512 24.23 5.16 -11.60
N MET A 513 24.18 3.82 -11.64
CA MET A 513 22.93 3.08 -11.82
C MET A 513 21.97 3.31 -10.65
N GLU A 514 22.44 3.12 -9.40
CA GLU A 514 21.63 3.38 -8.20
C GLU A 514 21.19 4.86 -8.14
N LEU A 515 22.12 5.78 -8.46
CA LEU A 515 21.84 7.21 -8.43
C LEU A 515 20.79 7.61 -9.48
N ALA A 516 20.88 7.12 -10.71
CA ALA A 516 19.93 7.45 -11.78
C ALA A 516 18.51 6.98 -11.42
N GLU A 517 18.38 5.76 -10.90
CA GLU A 517 17.09 5.21 -10.44
C GLU A 517 16.51 6.06 -9.30
N LEU A 518 17.31 6.37 -8.29
CA LEU A 518 16.86 7.13 -7.11
C LEU A 518 16.57 8.61 -7.42
N GLN A 519 17.35 9.25 -8.30
CA GLN A 519 17.03 10.59 -8.81
C GLN A 519 15.65 10.62 -9.43
N TYR A 520 15.31 9.60 -10.22
CA TYR A 520 14.00 9.51 -10.83
C TYR A 520 12.90 9.27 -9.77
N LEU A 521 13.09 8.31 -8.86
CA LEU A 521 12.13 7.95 -7.80
C LEU A 521 11.85 9.11 -6.82
N CYS A 522 12.84 9.97 -6.61
CA CYS A 522 12.72 11.19 -5.80
C CYS A 522 12.25 12.42 -6.60
N GLY A 523 11.84 12.26 -7.86
CA GLY A 523 11.30 13.36 -8.69
C GLY A 523 12.35 14.28 -9.32
N HIS A 524 13.65 13.92 -9.25
CA HIS A 524 14.73 14.69 -9.87
C HIS A 524 14.95 14.29 -11.34
N PHE A 525 13.92 14.39 -12.17
CA PHE A 525 13.86 13.82 -13.53
C PHE A 525 14.99 14.30 -14.44
N GLU A 526 15.32 15.59 -14.44
CA GLU A 526 16.37 16.12 -15.31
C GLU A 526 17.78 15.61 -14.92
N LYS A 527 18.03 15.45 -13.61
CA LYS A 527 19.28 14.85 -13.13
C LYS A 527 19.36 13.38 -13.53
N ALA A 528 18.24 12.65 -13.41
CA ALA A 528 18.16 11.24 -13.80
C ALA A 528 18.47 11.07 -15.31
N LYS A 529 17.85 11.88 -16.18
CA LYS A 529 18.11 11.87 -17.63
C LYS A 529 19.60 12.09 -17.95
N ALA A 530 20.22 13.08 -17.29
CA ALA A 530 21.65 13.35 -17.46
C ALA A 530 22.53 12.17 -17.02
N THR A 531 22.20 11.53 -15.89
CA THR A 531 22.93 10.38 -15.36
C THR A 531 22.75 9.16 -16.27
N PHE A 532 21.55 8.90 -16.81
CA PHE A 532 21.34 7.85 -17.81
C PHE A 532 22.13 8.06 -19.09
N ALA A 533 22.22 9.31 -19.59
CA ALA A 533 23.02 9.62 -20.75
C ALA A 533 24.52 9.30 -20.51
N GLN A 534 25.04 9.63 -19.33
CA GLN A 534 26.42 9.29 -18.95
C GLN A 534 26.64 7.76 -18.89
N LEU A 535 25.68 7.02 -18.31
CA LEU A 535 25.72 5.57 -18.26
C LEU A 535 25.77 4.94 -19.66
N LEU A 536 24.90 5.39 -20.58
CA LEU A 536 24.85 4.86 -21.94
C LEU A 536 26.12 5.17 -22.74
N GLN A 537 26.74 6.35 -22.52
CA GLN A 537 28.01 6.74 -23.17
C GLN A 537 29.19 5.89 -22.69
N ASN A 538 29.20 5.53 -21.40
CA ASN A 538 30.34 4.85 -20.79
C ASN A 538 30.15 3.34 -20.67
N ALA A 539 28.95 2.78 -20.90
CA ALA A 539 28.68 1.35 -20.81
C ALA A 539 29.50 0.53 -21.84
N HIS A 540 30.27 -0.42 -21.35
CA HIS A 540 31.21 -1.22 -22.16
C HIS A 540 30.50 -2.39 -22.88
N SER A 541 29.52 -3.02 -22.25
CA SER A 541 28.85 -4.20 -22.78
C SER A 541 27.43 -3.93 -23.27
N LYS A 542 26.94 -4.78 -24.18
CA LYS A 542 25.54 -4.75 -24.61
C LYS A 542 24.57 -5.01 -23.44
N LEU A 543 24.98 -5.87 -22.50
CA LEU A 543 24.17 -6.20 -21.31
C LEU A 543 24.02 -5.00 -20.37
N GLU A 544 25.09 -4.24 -20.14
CA GLU A 544 25.04 -3.02 -19.35
C GLU A 544 24.10 -1.99 -20.00
N LYS A 545 24.26 -1.73 -21.31
CA LYS A 545 23.35 -0.82 -22.04
C LYS A 545 21.90 -1.29 -21.98
N ALA A 546 21.67 -2.61 -22.11
CA ALA A 546 20.33 -3.17 -22.00
C ALA A 546 19.72 -3.00 -20.58
N ASN A 547 20.54 -3.09 -19.54
CA ASN A 547 20.10 -2.83 -18.16
C ASN A 547 19.71 -1.36 -17.97
N VAL A 548 20.48 -0.42 -18.54
CA VAL A 548 20.14 1.02 -18.50
C VAL A 548 18.83 1.27 -19.26
N TYR A 549 18.69 0.76 -20.48
CA TYR A 549 17.46 0.91 -21.27
C TYR A 549 16.25 0.29 -20.55
N HIS A 550 16.42 -0.90 -19.97
CA HIS A 550 15.36 -1.54 -19.18
C HIS A 550 14.90 -0.63 -18.01
N LEU A 551 15.83 -0.08 -17.25
CA LEU A 551 15.50 0.82 -16.15
C LEU A 551 14.77 2.08 -16.64
N MET A 552 15.26 2.70 -17.71
CA MET A 552 14.61 3.87 -18.34
C MET A 552 13.17 3.52 -18.79
N MET A 553 12.95 2.36 -19.41
CA MET A 553 11.62 1.92 -19.82
C MET A 553 10.66 1.79 -18.64
N VAL A 554 11.10 1.14 -17.55
CA VAL A 554 10.27 0.97 -16.35
C VAL A 554 9.87 2.33 -15.79
N LEU A 555 10.82 3.25 -15.70
CA LEU A 555 10.59 4.58 -15.15
C LEU A 555 9.64 5.40 -16.03
N TYR A 556 9.86 5.46 -17.34
CA TYR A 556 8.99 6.18 -18.29
C TYR A 556 7.57 5.57 -18.37
N THR A 557 7.45 4.25 -18.24
CA THR A 557 6.14 3.59 -18.20
C THR A 557 5.35 4.02 -16.95
N ASN A 558 6.03 4.11 -15.81
CA ASN A 558 5.39 4.49 -14.53
C ASN A 558 4.94 5.97 -14.50
N THR A 559 5.60 6.86 -15.27
CA THR A 559 5.16 8.27 -15.41
C THR A 559 4.16 8.49 -16.54
N GLY A 560 3.80 7.44 -17.29
CA GLY A 560 2.89 7.54 -18.43
C GLY A 560 3.54 8.08 -19.72
N GLU A 561 4.87 8.23 -19.75
CA GLU A 561 5.67 8.63 -20.93
C GLU A 561 5.87 7.42 -21.87
N HIS A 562 4.77 6.85 -22.37
CA HIS A 562 4.78 5.59 -23.12
C HIS A 562 5.58 5.64 -24.41
N GLU A 563 5.62 6.81 -25.10
CA GLU A 563 6.41 6.99 -26.32
C GLU A 563 7.92 6.87 -26.06
N GLU A 564 8.40 7.49 -24.98
CA GLU A 564 9.80 7.41 -24.58
C GLU A 564 10.16 6.01 -24.09
N ALA A 565 9.27 5.38 -23.31
CA ALA A 565 9.44 4.00 -22.89
C ALA A 565 9.58 3.06 -24.09
N LEU A 566 8.71 3.21 -25.10
CA LEU A 566 8.77 2.43 -26.34
C LEU A 566 10.09 2.68 -27.09
N ARG A 567 10.51 3.94 -27.24
CA ARG A 567 11.75 4.30 -27.92
C ARG A 567 12.95 3.66 -27.25
N MET A 568 13.05 3.74 -25.91
CA MET A 568 14.15 3.12 -25.14
C MET A 568 14.21 1.61 -25.31
N GLY A 569 13.07 0.94 -25.26
CA GLY A 569 13.03 -0.52 -25.44
C GLY A 569 13.41 -0.97 -26.83
N LEU A 570 12.98 -0.26 -27.85
CA LEU A 570 13.38 -0.57 -29.24
C LEU A 570 14.87 -0.34 -29.50
N GLU A 571 15.47 0.72 -28.92
CA GLU A 571 16.92 0.92 -28.95
C GLU A 571 17.66 -0.20 -28.21
N GLY A 572 17.16 -0.64 -27.06
CA GLY A 572 17.74 -1.76 -26.33
C GLY A 572 17.73 -3.07 -27.13
N LEU A 573 16.65 -3.36 -27.84
CA LEU A 573 16.55 -4.55 -28.69
C LEU A 573 17.47 -4.49 -29.92
N ARG A 574 17.72 -3.31 -30.47
CA ARG A 574 18.66 -3.13 -31.58
C ARG A 574 20.08 -3.58 -31.25
N LEU A 575 20.50 -3.46 -29.98
CA LEU A 575 21.83 -3.93 -29.54
C LEU A 575 22.05 -5.42 -29.76
N PHE A 576 20.96 -6.20 -29.75
CA PHE A 576 20.97 -7.65 -29.93
C PHE A 576 20.58 -8.08 -31.36
N ASN A 577 20.67 -7.19 -32.35
CA ASN A 577 20.29 -7.42 -33.74
C ASN A 577 18.80 -7.80 -33.92
N LEU A 578 17.93 -7.28 -33.06
CA LEU A 578 16.48 -7.46 -33.12
C LEU A 578 15.78 -6.10 -33.40
N PRO A 579 15.92 -5.54 -34.60
CA PRO A 579 15.27 -4.29 -34.94
C PRO A 579 13.77 -4.50 -35.11
N ILE A 580 12.99 -3.86 -34.24
CA ILE A 580 11.53 -3.82 -34.34
C ILE A 580 11.12 -2.42 -34.77
N GLN A 581 10.24 -2.33 -35.76
CA GLN A 581 9.70 -1.05 -36.25
C GLN A 581 8.59 -0.56 -35.29
N PRO A 582 8.51 0.73 -34.96
CA PRO A 582 7.42 1.27 -34.12
C PRO A 582 6.04 1.13 -34.78
N SER A 583 5.98 1.18 -36.13
CA SER A 583 4.76 0.93 -36.91
C SER A 583 4.85 -0.43 -37.59
N VAL A 584 3.91 -1.30 -37.22
CA VAL A 584 3.80 -2.66 -37.77
C VAL A 584 2.52 -2.75 -38.62
N ASN A 585 2.62 -3.33 -39.78
CA ASN A 585 1.44 -3.58 -40.65
C ASN A 585 0.94 -5.02 -40.51
N LEU A 586 -0.28 -5.25 -40.96
CA LEU A 586 -0.94 -6.56 -40.86
C LEU A 586 -0.14 -7.69 -41.57
N MET A 587 0.55 -7.38 -42.68
CA MET A 587 1.38 -8.38 -43.39
C MET A 587 2.56 -8.86 -42.54
N THR A 588 3.21 -7.96 -41.78
CA THR A 588 4.27 -8.30 -40.84
C THR A 588 3.77 -9.21 -39.71
N ILE A 589 2.59 -8.93 -39.18
CA ILE A 589 1.94 -9.78 -38.14
C ILE A 589 1.64 -11.17 -38.72
N MET A 590 1.05 -11.24 -39.93
CA MET A 590 0.74 -12.51 -40.58
C MET A 590 2.01 -13.32 -40.88
N TRP A 591 3.10 -12.66 -41.28
CA TRP A 591 4.38 -13.31 -41.53
C TRP A 591 4.97 -13.90 -40.24
N GLU A 592 4.95 -13.12 -39.15
CA GLU A 592 5.44 -13.59 -37.85
C GLU A 592 4.59 -14.77 -37.33
N MET A 593 3.29 -14.72 -37.56
CA MET A 593 2.39 -15.80 -37.23
C MET A 593 2.64 -17.07 -38.07
N LEU A 594 2.99 -16.92 -39.37
CA LEU A 594 3.37 -18.04 -40.20
C LEU A 594 4.64 -18.71 -39.66
N LYS A 595 5.62 -17.92 -39.25
CA LYS A 595 6.83 -18.43 -38.55
C LYS A 595 6.45 -19.21 -37.29
N THR A 596 5.57 -18.65 -36.44
CA THR A 596 5.07 -19.35 -35.26
C THR A 596 4.48 -20.71 -35.61
N ARG A 597 3.65 -20.75 -36.64
CA ARG A 597 3.02 -21.99 -37.07
C ARG A 597 4.03 -23.03 -37.62
N ILE A 598 5.05 -22.59 -38.33
CA ILE A 598 6.12 -23.44 -38.82
C ILE A 598 6.97 -23.95 -37.65
N ALA A 599 7.37 -23.10 -36.74
CA ALA A 599 8.19 -23.42 -35.59
C ALA A 599 7.53 -24.43 -34.63
N VAL A 600 6.21 -24.24 -34.38
CA VAL A 600 5.42 -25.21 -33.61
C VAL A 600 5.26 -26.53 -34.33
N GLY A 601 5.11 -26.51 -35.67
CA GLY A 601 4.93 -27.70 -36.49
C GLY A 601 3.76 -28.58 -36.05
N ILE A 602 4.02 -29.87 -35.77
CA ILE A 602 3.02 -30.87 -35.31
C ILE A 602 3.05 -31.05 -33.78
N LYS A 603 3.94 -30.34 -33.06
CA LYS A 603 4.06 -30.48 -31.60
C LYS A 603 2.77 -30.11 -30.90
N ARG A 604 2.40 -30.88 -29.88
CA ARG A 604 1.29 -30.54 -28.99
C ARG A 604 1.76 -29.45 -28.00
N PRO A 605 0.85 -28.55 -27.56
CA PRO A 605 1.23 -27.54 -26.59
C PRO A 605 1.90 -28.12 -25.33
N GLU A 606 1.46 -29.28 -24.87
CA GLU A 606 2.02 -29.92 -23.65
C GLU A 606 3.50 -30.32 -23.83
N GLU A 607 3.91 -30.69 -25.04
CA GLU A 607 5.31 -31.07 -25.34
C GLU A 607 6.25 -29.84 -25.27
N LEU A 608 5.70 -28.65 -25.33
CA LEU A 608 6.49 -27.42 -25.16
C LEU A 608 6.85 -27.14 -23.69
N LEU A 609 6.20 -27.77 -22.71
CA LEU A 609 6.59 -27.58 -21.28
C LEU A 609 8.01 -28.06 -21.00
N ASP A 610 8.47 -29.06 -21.71
CA ASP A 610 9.80 -29.67 -21.52
C ASP A 610 10.92 -28.89 -22.24
N HIS A 611 10.59 -27.75 -22.85
CA HIS A 611 11.59 -26.90 -23.50
C HIS A 611 12.55 -26.29 -22.46
N PRO A 612 13.87 -26.20 -22.71
CA PRO A 612 14.81 -25.68 -21.72
C PRO A 612 14.54 -24.25 -21.33
N VAL A 613 14.95 -23.89 -20.13
CA VAL A 613 14.92 -22.48 -19.64
C VAL A 613 16.12 -21.72 -20.25
N ILE A 614 15.93 -20.45 -20.55
CA ILE A 614 16.99 -19.56 -21.06
C ILE A 614 18.13 -19.49 -20.03
N SER A 615 19.33 -19.85 -20.48
CA SER A 615 20.56 -19.80 -19.68
C SER A 615 21.51 -18.67 -20.10
N ASP A 616 21.44 -18.20 -21.37
CA ASP A 616 22.29 -17.10 -21.85
C ASP A 616 21.77 -15.75 -21.35
N PRO A 617 22.59 -14.95 -20.63
CA PRO A 617 22.23 -13.63 -20.15
C PRO A 617 21.76 -12.65 -21.24
N ASN A 618 22.27 -12.76 -22.46
CA ASN A 618 21.85 -11.90 -23.58
C ASN A 618 20.41 -12.22 -24.00
N HIS A 619 20.06 -13.50 -24.14
CA HIS A 619 18.70 -13.93 -24.48
C HIS A 619 17.72 -13.57 -23.35
N PHE A 620 18.15 -13.69 -22.10
CA PHE A 620 17.36 -13.26 -20.95
C PHE A 620 17.11 -11.74 -20.97
N ALA A 621 18.13 -10.93 -21.27
CA ALA A 621 18.01 -9.47 -21.38
C ALA A 621 17.03 -9.06 -22.49
N VAL A 622 17.08 -9.71 -23.65
CA VAL A 622 16.16 -9.50 -24.77
C VAL A 622 14.72 -9.79 -24.35
N MET A 623 14.49 -10.93 -23.70
CA MET A 623 13.14 -11.29 -23.28
C MET A 623 12.60 -10.31 -22.23
N ARG A 624 13.44 -9.88 -21.28
CA ARG A 624 13.09 -8.88 -20.28
C ARG A 624 12.71 -7.53 -20.90
N LEU A 625 13.48 -7.06 -21.89
CA LEU A 625 13.12 -5.84 -22.65
C LEU A 625 11.77 -5.99 -23.36
N MET A 626 11.53 -7.12 -24.01
CA MET A 626 10.25 -7.39 -24.69
C MET A 626 9.07 -7.40 -23.71
N VAL A 627 9.21 -8.01 -22.52
CA VAL A 627 8.16 -8.03 -21.48
C VAL A 627 7.78 -6.60 -21.05
N HIS A 628 8.76 -5.74 -20.83
CA HIS A 628 8.48 -4.35 -20.43
C HIS A 628 8.00 -3.45 -21.57
N LEU A 629 8.22 -3.82 -22.84
CA LEU A 629 7.61 -3.15 -23.99
C LEU A 629 6.11 -3.41 -24.14
N ILE A 630 5.56 -4.43 -23.47
CA ILE A 630 4.15 -4.83 -23.62
C ILE A 630 3.21 -3.69 -23.22
N ALA A 631 3.42 -3.05 -22.07
CA ALA A 631 2.54 -1.99 -21.59
C ALA A 631 2.59 -0.75 -22.50
N PRO A 632 3.75 -0.15 -22.85
CA PRO A 632 3.82 0.94 -23.80
C PRO A 632 3.19 0.61 -25.16
N ALA A 633 3.44 -0.58 -25.70
CA ALA A 633 2.87 -1.00 -26.97
C ALA A 633 1.34 -1.15 -26.91
N TYR A 634 0.80 -1.68 -25.82
CA TYR A 634 -0.64 -1.82 -25.62
C TYR A 634 -1.35 -0.45 -25.67
N TYR A 635 -0.77 0.58 -25.00
CA TYR A 635 -1.35 1.92 -24.95
C TYR A 635 -1.22 2.68 -26.28
N LEU A 636 -0.11 2.50 -27.00
CA LEU A 636 0.20 3.29 -28.20
C LEU A 636 -0.25 2.62 -29.50
N ASN A 637 -0.10 1.31 -29.64
CA ASN A 637 -0.28 0.62 -30.91
C ASN A 637 -0.62 -0.86 -30.73
N SER A 638 -1.88 -1.23 -30.97
CA SER A 638 -2.37 -2.61 -30.84
C SER A 638 -1.69 -3.60 -31.79
N GLU A 639 -1.31 -3.16 -33.00
CA GLU A 639 -0.63 -3.98 -33.97
C GLU A 639 0.81 -4.32 -33.51
N LEU A 640 1.50 -3.35 -32.94
CA LEU A 640 2.80 -3.55 -32.35
C LEU A 640 2.73 -4.49 -31.13
N TYR A 641 1.68 -4.33 -30.29
CA TYR A 641 1.45 -5.24 -29.16
C TYR A 641 1.30 -6.70 -29.63
N ILE A 642 0.45 -6.96 -30.62
CA ILE A 642 0.25 -8.30 -31.18
C ILE A 642 1.56 -8.85 -31.77
N TYR A 643 2.31 -8.02 -32.51
CA TYR A 643 3.59 -8.40 -33.09
C TYR A 643 4.62 -8.78 -32.03
N LEU A 644 4.76 -7.98 -30.97
CA LEU A 644 5.67 -8.26 -29.85
C LEU A 644 5.34 -9.58 -29.17
N MET A 645 4.06 -9.89 -28.95
CA MET A 645 3.64 -11.17 -28.37
C MET A 645 4.03 -12.37 -29.23
N LEU A 646 3.85 -12.27 -30.57
CA LEU A 646 4.27 -13.30 -31.50
C LEU A 646 5.81 -13.46 -31.54
N ARG A 647 6.55 -12.33 -31.46
CA ARG A 647 8.00 -12.34 -31.40
C ARG A 647 8.51 -13.01 -30.11
N MET A 648 7.91 -12.68 -28.97
CA MET A 648 8.24 -13.32 -27.68
C MET A 648 7.96 -14.83 -27.72
N PHE A 649 6.84 -15.22 -28.33
CA PHE A 649 6.51 -16.63 -28.52
C PHE A 649 7.58 -17.35 -29.37
N ASN A 650 7.90 -16.81 -30.53
CA ASN A 650 8.90 -17.38 -31.43
C ASN A 650 10.30 -17.40 -30.77
N TYR A 651 10.65 -16.33 -30.07
CA TYR A 651 11.93 -16.23 -29.37
C TYR A 651 12.05 -17.28 -28.25
N SER A 652 10.93 -17.59 -27.57
CA SER A 652 10.88 -18.65 -26.55
C SER A 652 11.11 -20.05 -27.17
N LEU A 653 10.60 -20.31 -28.37
CA LEU A 653 10.83 -21.55 -29.07
C LEU A 653 12.26 -21.71 -29.58
N GLU A 654 12.94 -20.59 -29.92
CA GLU A 654 14.32 -20.60 -30.45
C GLU A 654 15.37 -20.68 -29.32
N HIS A 655 15.13 -20.03 -28.18
CA HIS A 655 16.15 -19.80 -27.15
C HIS A 655 15.82 -20.36 -25.78
N GLY A 656 14.62 -20.88 -25.59
CA GLY A 656 14.15 -21.43 -24.30
C GLY A 656 13.14 -20.58 -23.55
N HIS A 657 12.68 -21.12 -22.44
CA HIS A 657 11.63 -20.53 -21.63
C HIS A 657 12.16 -19.50 -20.63
N SER A 658 11.34 -18.50 -20.39
CA SER A 658 11.47 -17.51 -19.31
C SER A 658 10.08 -17.12 -18.79
N GLU A 659 10.01 -16.25 -17.80
CA GLU A 659 8.74 -15.66 -17.37
C GLU A 659 7.95 -15.09 -18.55
N GLY A 660 8.61 -14.36 -19.45
CA GLY A 660 7.97 -13.78 -20.65
C GLY A 660 7.32 -14.81 -21.56
N SER A 661 7.82 -16.05 -21.57
CA SER A 661 7.24 -17.12 -22.37
C SER A 661 5.85 -17.52 -21.91
N ALA A 662 5.61 -17.57 -20.59
CA ALA A 662 4.29 -17.86 -20.02
C ALA A 662 3.25 -16.81 -20.45
N LEU A 663 3.65 -15.54 -20.44
CA LEU A 663 2.79 -14.43 -20.90
C LEU A 663 2.55 -14.48 -22.41
N ALA A 664 3.60 -14.77 -23.20
CA ALA A 664 3.49 -14.91 -24.65
C ALA A 664 2.52 -16.05 -25.04
N TYR A 665 2.58 -17.20 -24.38
CA TYR A 665 1.67 -18.33 -24.62
C TYR A 665 0.22 -17.99 -24.25
N SER A 666 0.02 -17.34 -23.09
CA SER A 666 -1.31 -16.86 -22.66
C SER A 666 -1.89 -15.87 -23.67
N THR A 667 -1.11 -14.92 -24.18
CA THR A 667 -1.58 -13.94 -25.18
C THR A 667 -1.79 -14.57 -26.56
N TYR A 668 -0.95 -15.49 -26.97
CA TYR A 668 -1.13 -16.24 -28.23
C TYR A 668 -2.44 -17.02 -28.24
N SER A 669 -2.86 -17.53 -27.09
CA SER A 669 -4.17 -18.18 -26.93
C SER A 669 -5.34 -17.26 -27.30
N VAL A 670 -5.25 -15.98 -26.92
CA VAL A 670 -6.26 -14.95 -27.27
C VAL A 670 -6.27 -14.70 -28.79
N ILE A 671 -5.09 -14.58 -29.39
CA ILE A 671 -4.95 -14.39 -30.85
C ILE A 671 -5.59 -15.56 -31.63
N LEU A 672 -5.27 -16.82 -31.22
CA LEU A 672 -5.82 -18.02 -31.85
C LEU A 672 -7.36 -18.07 -31.77
N SER A 673 -7.89 -17.78 -30.58
CA SER A 673 -9.33 -17.86 -30.32
C SER A 673 -10.11 -16.74 -31.01
N SER A 674 -9.67 -15.50 -30.80
CA SER A 674 -10.44 -14.32 -31.13
C SER A 674 -10.28 -13.88 -32.60
N ILE A 675 -9.07 -14.07 -33.18
CA ILE A 675 -8.79 -13.70 -34.56
C ILE A 675 -9.05 -14.88 -35.52
N PHE A 676 -8.55 -16.06 -35.17
CA PHE A 676 -8.53 -17.21 -36.06
C PHE A 676 -9.64 -18.22 -35.80
N GLY A 677 -10.46 -18.01 -34.75
CA GLY A 677 -11.55 -18.89 -34.36
C GLY A 677 -11.09 -20.33 -34.00
N ARG A 678 -9.79 -20.51 -33.69
CA ARG A 678 -9.23 -21.80 -33.29
C ARG A 678 -9.37 -21.98 -31.75
N LEU A 679 -10.62 -22.13 -31.32
CA LEU A 679 -11.00 -22.07 -29.93
C LEU A 679 -10.30 -23.13 -29.05
N LYS A 680 -10.24 -24.40 -29.53
CA LYS A 680 -9.59 -25.48 -28.80
C LYS A 680 -8.10 -25.22 -28.65
N ALA A 681 -7.39 -24.92 -29.73
CA ALA A 681 -5.97 -24.63 -29.69
C ALA A 681 -5.66 -23.41 -28.82
N GLY A 682 -6.50 -22.36 -28.87
CA GLY A 682 -6.40 -21.22 -27.99
C GLY A 682 -6.43 -21.63 -26.52
N ASN A 683 -7.41 -22.43 -26.11
CA ASN A 683 -7.47 -22.93 -24.73
C ASN A 683 -6.22 -23.72 -24.32
N ASP A 684 -5.74 -24.64 -25.21
CA ASP A 684 -4.57 -25.47 -24.91
C ASP A 684 -3.31 -24.62 -24.66
N TYR A 685 -3.10 -23.53 -25.44
CA TYR A 685 -2.00 -22.58 -25.21
C TYR A 685 -2.21 -21.71 -23.97
N GLY A 686 -3.45 -21.35 -23.62
CA GLY A 686 -3.74 -20.65 -22.39
C GLY A 686 -3.37 -21.50 -21.17
N LEU A 687 -3.74 -22.76 -21.16
CA LEU A 687 -3.36 -23.73 -20.12
C LEU A 687 -1.85 -23.96 -20.07
N LEU A 688 -1.18 -24.00 -21.23
CA LEU A 688 0.27 -24.07 -21.29
C LEU A 688 0.92 -22.88 -20.59
N GLY A 689 0.43 -21.66 -20.86
CA GLY A 689 0.92 -20.44 -20.19
C GLY A 689 0.77 -20.50 -18.67
N LEU A 690 -0.37 -20.97 -18.15
CA LEU A 690 -0.59 -21.15 -16.70
C LEU A 690 0.38 -22.18 -16.10
N LYS A 691 0.48 -23.38 -16.70
CA LYS A 691 1.37 -24.45 -16.22
C LYS A 691 2.81 -24.02 -16.21
N LEU A 692 3.26 -23.34 -17.27
CA LEU A 692 4.62 -22.82 -17.36
C LEU A 692 4.89 -21.75 -16.30
N CYS A 693 3.91 -20.85 -16.08
CA CYS A 693 4.00 -19.83 -15.06
C CYS A 693 4.13 -20.43 -13.65
N ASP A 694 3.42 -21.51 -13.37
CA ASP A 694 3.52 -22.22 -12.08
C ASP A 694 4.85 -23.00 -11.95
N SER A 695 5.37 -23.58 -13.02
CA SER A 695 6.63 -24.35 -13.00
C SER A 695 7.88 -23.47 -12.87
N LEU A 696 7.85 -22.24 -13.40
CA LEU A 696 8.97 -21.28 -13.35
C LEU A 696 8.88 -20.31 -12.16
N ASP A 697 7.85 -20.45 -11.29
CA ASP A 697 7.58 -19.50 -10.18
C ASP A 697 7.58 -18.02 -10.63
N CYS A 698 6.84 -17.72 -11.70
CA CYS A 698 6.78 -16.42 -12.35
C CYS A 698 6.08 -15.37 -11.48
N THR A 699 6.55 -15.11 -10.26
CA THR A 699 5.89 -14.27 -9.26
C THR A 699 5.58 -12.86 -9.78
N SER A 700 6.45 -12.26 -10.60
CA SER A 700 6.31 -10.90 -11.12
C SER A 700 5.18 -10.73 -12.15
N ILE A 701 4.87 -11.79 -12.92
CA ILE A 701 3.86 -11.73 -14.00
C ILE A 701 2.68 -12.68 -13.79
N LYS A 702 2.66 -13.42 -12.69
CA LYS A 702 1.64 -14.44 -12.40
C LYS A 702 0.22 -13.87 -12.46
N CYS A 703 0.03 -12.67 -11.93
CA CYS A 703 -1.23 -11.95 -12.02
C CYS A 703 -1.68 -11.76 -13.48
N LYS A 704 -0.77 -11.29 -14.34
CA LYS A 704 -1.03 -11.01 -15.76
C LYS A 704 -1.39 -12.27 -16.54
N VAL A 705 -0.70 -13.38 -16.30
CA VAL A 705 -0.95 -14.68 -16.95
C VAL A 705 -2.30 -15.25 -16.53
N TYR A 706 -2.61 -15.25 -15.21
CA TYR A 706 -3.89 -15.71 -14.69
C TYR A 706 -5.07 -14.83 -15.13
N PHE A 707 -4.86 -13.50 -15.17
CA PHE A 707 -5.85 -12.57 -15.73
C PHE A 707 -6.08 -12.84 -17.22
N GLY A 708 -5.01 -12.97 -18.01
CA GLY A 708 -5.08 -13.25 -19.43
C GLY A 708 -5.88 -14.53 -19.73
N TYR A 709 -5.63 -15.59 -18.99
CA TYR A 709 -6.41 -16.84 -19.13
C TYR A 709 -7.85 -16.67 -18.65
N GLY A 710 -8.07 -16.14 -17.47
CA GLY A 710 -9.40 -15.98 -16.85
C GLY A 710 -10.33 -15.03 -17.62
N ALA A 711 -9.81 -13.92 -18.13
CA ALA A 711 -10.63 -12.92 -18.82
C ALA A 711 -10.91 -13.24 -20.30
N PHE A 712 -9.97 -13.91 -20.98
CA PHE A 712 -10.04 -14.05 -22.45
C PHE A 712 -10.24 -15.49 -22.94
N THR A 713 -9.74 -16.50 -22.24
CA THR A 713 -9.56 -17.82 -22.85
C THR A 713 -10.34 -18.94 -22.19
N SER A 714 -10.42 -18.96 -20.87
CA SER A 714 -11.00 -20.09 -20.14
C SER A 714 -12.49 -20.33 -20.48
N ASN A 715 -13.24 -19.28 -20.89
CA ASN A 715 -14.63 -19.39 -21.34
C ASN A 715 -14.83 -20.28 -22.57
N LEU A 716 -13.75 -20.76 -23.15
CA LEU A 716 -13.78 -21.65 -24.31
C LEU A 716 -13.97 -23.12 -23.96
N SER A 717 -13.55 -23.54 -22.79
CA SER A 717 -13.54 -24.95 -22.38
C SER A 717 -14.29 -25.28 -21.10
N GLU A 718 -14.37 -24.32 -20.19
CA GLU A 718 -14.92 -24.51 -18.85
C GLU A 718 -16.15 -23.63 -18.63
N HIS A 719 -16.94 -23.96 -17.60
CA HIS A 719 -18.05 -23.12 -17.19
C HIS A 719 -17.52 -21.81 -16.57
N MET A 720 -18.25 -20.70 -16.76
CA MET A 720 -17.82 -19.36 -16.33
C MET A 720 -17.59 -19.22 -14.83
N GLU A 721 -18.12 -20.09 -13.99
CA GLU A 721 -17.82 -20.13 -12.55
C GLU A 721 -16.31 -20.29 -12.30
N LYS A 722 -15.67 -21.21 -13.02
CA LYS A 722 -14.22 -21.42 -12.90
C LYS A 722 -13.37 -20.22 -13.34
N HIS A 723 -13.89 -19.42 -14.28
CA HIS A 723 -13.19 -18.18 -14.66
C HIS A 723 -13.17 -17.17 -13.53
N ALA A 724 -14.28 -17.05 -12.81
CA ALA A 724 -14.35 -16.20 -11.63
C ALA A 724 -13.31 -16.65 -10.56
N GLU A 725 -13.00 -17.94 -10.47
CA GLU A 725 -11.92 -18.46 -9.61
C GLU A 725 -10.52 -18.08 -10.12
N TYR A 726 -10.25 -18.22 -11.43
CA TYR A 726 -8.95 -17.79 -12.01
C TYR A 726 -8.73 -16.29 -11.82
N LEU A 727 -9.77 -15.47 -11.99
CA LEU A 727 -9.70 -14.03 -11.76
C LEU A 727 -9.51 -13.68 -10.28
N LEU A 728 -10.09 -14.45 -9.36
CA LEU A 728 -9.83 -14.27 -7.94
C LEU A 728 -8.37 -14.61 -7.60
N LYS A 729 -7.81 -15.68 -8.16
CA LYS A 729 -6.38 -16.01 -8.02
C LYS A 729 -5.50 -14.93 -8.63
N ALA A 730 -5.86 -14.40 -9.81
CA ALA A 730 -5.14 -13.29 -10.43
C ALA A 730 -5.12 -12.06 -9.52
N TYR A 731 -6.25 -11.70 -8.91
CA TYR A 731 -6.33 -10.64 -7.90
C TYR A 731 -5.38 -10.90 -6.72
N GLN A 732 -5.42 -12.12 -6.16
CA GLN A 732 -4.56 -12.48 -5.03
C GLN A 732 -3.06 -12.37 -5.39
N PHE A 733 -2.66 -12.86 -6.55
CA PHE A 733 -1.28 -12.73 -7.04
C PHE A 733 -0.89 -11.27 -7.31
N GLY A 734 -1.83 -10.44 -7.82
CA GLY A 734 -1.58 -9.03 -8.05
C GLY A 734 -1.39 -8.24 -6.75
N VAL A 735 -2.17 -8.55 -5.73
CA VAL A 735 -1.98 -7.97 -4.39
C VAL A 735 -0.63 -8.42 -3.80
N GLN A 736 -0.25 -9.70 -3.96
CA GLN A 736 1.02 -10.23 -3.46
C GLN A 736 2.24 -9.65 -4.16
N SER A 737 2.15 -9.39 -5.48
CA SER A 737 3.24 -8.80 -6.27
C SER A 737 3.26 -7.27 -6.22
N GLY A 738 2.20 -6.61 -5.75
CA GLY A 738 2.03 -5.16 -5.81
C GLY A 738 1.52 -4.64 -7.15
N ASP A 739 1.14 -5.53 -8.09
CA ASP A 739 0.55 -5.16 -9.38
C ASP A 739 -0.95 -4.85 -9.21
N PHE A 740 -1.25 -3.68 -8.67
CA PHE A 740 -2.62 -3.28 -8.35
C PHE A 740 -3.47 -2.99 -9.57
N VAL A 741 -2.85 -2.67 -10.71
CA VAL A 741 -3.55 -2.42 -11.97
C VAL A 741 -4.23 -3.71 -12.44
N TYR A 742 -3.46 -4.78 -12.61
CA TYR A 742 -4.03 -6.07 -13.04
C TYR A 742 -4.88 -6.74 -11.95
N ALA A 743 -4.59 -6.49 -10.67
CA ALA A 743 -5.47 -6.90 -9.58
C ALA A 743 -6.84 -6.21 -9.68
N GLY A 744 -6.87 -4.89 -9.97
CA GLY A 744 -8.09 -4.12 -10.18
C GLY A 744 -8.91 -4.63 -11.38
N TYR A 745 -8.26 -4.86 -12.50
CA TYR A 745 -8.93 -5.48 -13.66
C TYR A 745 -9.47 -6.87 -13.32
N SER A 746 -8.72 -7.71 -12.61
CA SER A 746 -9.15 -9.07 -12.25
C SER A 746 -10.44 -9.07 -11.44
N ILE A 747 -10.55 -8.20 -10.45
CA ILE A 747 -11.75 -8.12 -9.61
C ILE A 747 -12.95 -7.51 -10.39
N ASN A 748 -12.71 -6.52 -11.24
CA ASN A 748 -13.75 -5.96 -12.10
C ASN A 748 -14.34 -6.99 -13.05
N PHE A 749 -13.48 -7.77 -13.72
CA PHE A 749 -13.93 -8.85 -14.62
C PHE A 749 -14.63 -9.96 -13.87
N ARG A 750 -14.22 -10.27 -12.65
CA ARG A 750 -14.92 -11.23 -11.81
C ARG A 750 -16.34 -10.78 -11.47
N PHE A 751 -16.54 -9.51 -11.11
CA PHE A 751 -17.89 -8.97 -10.88
C PHE A 751 -18.72 -8.93 -12.17
N PHE A 752 -18.12 -8.53 -13.27
CA PHE A 752 -18.78 -8.56 -14.56
C PHE A 752 -19.28 -9.98 -14.93
N LEU A 753 -18.46 -11.02 -14.73
CA LEU A 753 -18.85 -12.42 -14.94
C LEU A 753 -19.98 -12.85 -14.01
N ARG A 754 -19.96 -12.48 -12.73
CA ARG A 754 -21.01 -12.82 -11.79
C ARG A 754 -22.34 -12.17 -12.14
N ILE A 755 -22.32 -10.93 -12.62
CA ILE A 755 -23.50 -10.25 -13.17
C ILE A 755 -23.99 -11.01 -14.42
N TYR A 756 -23.10 -11.38 -15.32
CA TYR A 756 -23.41 -12.15 -16.52
C TYR A 756 -24.00 -13.53 -16.22
N MET A 757 -23.53 -14.22 -15.19
CA MET A 757 -24.09 -15.51 -14.76
C MET A 757 -25.44 -15.37 -14.05
N GLY A 758 -25.89 -14.18 -13.71
CA GLY A 758 -27.16 -13.93 -13.03
C GLY A 758 -27.14 -14.29 -11.56
N HIS A 759 -26.00 -14.14 -10.89
CA HIS A 759 -25.92 -14.25 -9.43
C HIS A 759 -26.80 -13.18 -8.77
N PHE A 760 -27.28 -13.46 -7.54
CA PHE A 760 -28.11 -12.53 -6.79
C PHE A 760 -27.40 -11.16 -6.63
N LEU A 761 -27.98 -10.12 -7.22
CA LEU A 761 -27.33 -8.81 -7.37
C LEU A 761 -26.91 -8.19 -6.03
N ALA A 762 -27.72 -8.36 -4.97
CA ALA A 762 -27.39 -7.81 -3.65
C ALA A 762 -26.16 -8.46 -3.01
N GLU A 763 -25.94 -9.76 -3.24
CA GLU A 763 -24.71 -10.45 -2.79
C GLU A 763 -23.49 -9.98 -3.56
N VAL A 764 -23.60 -9.86 -4.90
CA VAL A 764 -22.50 -9.36 -5.74
C VAL A 764 -22.15 -7.92 -5.37
N TRP A 765 -23.17 -7.08 -5.15
CA TRP A 765 -22.97 -5.71 -4.71
C TRP A 765 -22.31 -5.62 -3.33
N LYS A 766 -22.80 -6.38 -2.35
CA LYS A 766 -22.23 -6.43 -1.00
C LYS A 766 -20.77 -6.89 -1.02
N GLU A 767 -20.46 -7.91 -1.81
CA GLU A 767 -19.08 -8.34 -1.99
C GLU A 767 -18.26 -7.24 -2.68
N SER A 768 -18.78 -6.57 -3.71
CA SER A 768 -18.04 -5.50 -4.40
C SER A 768 -17.65 -4.35 -3.47
N VAL A 769 -18.50 -3.98 -2.51
CA VAL A 769 -18.22 -2.92 -1.53
C VAL A 769 -16.96 -3.21 -0.72
N LEU A 770 -16.68 -4.49 -0.41
CA LEU A 770 -15.45 -4.88 0.31
C LEU A 770 -14.17 -4.55 -0.46
N TYR A 771 -14.23 -4.48 -1.79
CA TYR A 771 -13.08 -4.13 -2.63
C TYR A 771 -12.97 -2.62 -2.92
N GLY A 772 -13.91 -1.79 -2.45
CA GLY A 772 -13.92 -0.36 -2.70
C GLY A 772 -12.66 0.36 -2.20
N ALA A 773 -12.21 0.01 -0.99
CA ALA A 773 -10.97 0.54 -0.42
C ALA A 773 -9.73 0.13 -1.22
N PHE A 774 -9.69 -1.09 -1.78
CA PHE A 774 -8.62 -1.52 -2.68
C PHE A 774 -8.66 -0.76 -4.01
N MET A 775 -9.83 -0.62 -4.63
CA MET A 775 -9.98 0.08 -5.90
C MET A 775 -9.54 1.55 -5.82
N ALA A 776 -9.87 2.23 -4.71
CA ALA A 776 -9.41 3.60 -4.47
C ALA A 776 -7.87 3.71 -4.39
N LYS A 777 -7.19 2.64 -3.98
CA LYS A 777 -5.72 2.57 -3.87
C LYS A 777 -5.02 2.17 -5.15
N ALA A 778 -5.70 1.47 -6.04
CA ALA A 778 -5.13 0.99 -7.29
C ALA A 778 -4.63 2.13 -8.19
N GLN A 779 -5.13 3.37 -7.97
CA GLN A 779 -4.75 4.62 -8.68
C GLN A 779 -4.86 4.52 -10.22
N ASP A 780 -5.45 3.44 -10.72
CA ASP A 780 -5.72 3.25 -12.14
C ASP A 780 -7.12 3.74 -12.47
N GLN A 781 -7.21 4.83 -13.23
CA GLN A 781 -8.48 5.48 -13.53
C GLN A 781 -9.42 4.59 -14.36
N ASP A 782 -8.87 3.74 -15.22
CA ASP A 782 -9.68 2.82 -16.05
C ASP A 782 -10.32 1.74 -15.17
N ALA A 783 -9.55 1.13 -14.27
CA ALA A 783 -10.06 0.13 -13.33
C ALA A 783 -11.12 0.71 -12.38
N ILE A 784 -10.87 1.92 -11.84
CA ILE A 784 -11.82 2.63 -10.96
C ILE A 784 -13.11 2.93 -11.70
N SER A 785 -13.02 3.38 -12.96
CA SER A 785 -14.17 3.70 -13.79
C SER A 785 -15.02 2.48 -14.12
N ILE A 786 -14.39 1.34 -14.49
CA ILE A 786 -15.10 0.08 -14.71
C ILE A 786 -15.82 -0.37 -13.45
N TYR A 787 -15.15 -0.29 -12.30
CA TYR A 787 -15.73 -0.64 -11.00
C TYR A 787 -16.97 0.21 -10.69
N SER A 788 -16.89 1.52 -10.89
CA SER A 788 -18.01 2.44 -10.70
C SER A 788 -19.21 2.11 -11.61
N VAL A 789 -18.95 1.79 -12.87
CA VAL A 789 -19.98 1.36 -13.83
C VAL A 789 -20.72 0.12 -13.34
N LEU A 790 -19.97 -0.89 -12.86
CA LEU A 790 -20.55 -2.15 -12.37
C LEU A 790 -21.41 -1.93 -11.12
N GLN A 791 -20.92 -1.14 -10.17
CA GLN A 791 -21.67 -0.84 -8.95
C GLN A 791 -22.96 -0.08 -9.24
N ARG A 792 -22.91 0.94 -10.10
CA ARG A 792 -24.09 1.73 -10.48
C ARG A 792 -25.11 0.90 -11.23
N TYR A 793 -24.67 0.00 -12.12
CA TYR A 793 -25.58 -0.93 -12.79
C TYR A 793 -26.31 -1.81 -11.77
N MET A 794 -25.61 -2.40 -10.80
CA MET A 794 -26.24 -3.25 -9.78
C MET A 794 -27.27 -2.46 -8.95
N VAL A 795 -26.91 -1.26 -8.50
CA VAL A 795 -27.81 -0.38 -7.74
C VAL A 795 -29.04 -0.03 -8.58
N ASN A 796 -28.87 0.33 -9.85
CA ASN A 796 -29.99 0.65 -10.74
C ASN A 796 -30.94 -0.55 -10.95
N MET A 797 -30.37 -1.75 -11.09
CA MET A 797 -31.20 -2.96 -11.26
C MET A 797 -31.96 -3.35 -9.99
N MET A 798 -31.43 -3.04 -8.81
CA MET A 798 -32.06 -3.31 -7.50
C MET A 798 -33.04 -2.21 -7.04
N ALA A 799 -32.97 -1.01 -7.63
CA ALA A 799 -33.80 0.14 -7.25
C ALA A 799 -35.31 -0.08 -7.59
N ASP A 800 -36.18 0.69 -6.97
CA ASP A 800 -37.61 0.70 -7.25
C ASP A 800 -37.95 1.35 -8.61
N ALA A 801 -39.15 1.11 -9.12
CA ALA A 801 -39.59 1.50 -10.48
C ALA A 801 -39.52 3.01 -10.81
N GLU A 802 -39.42 3.88 -9.82
CA GLU A 802 -39.35 5.34 -10.03
C GLU A 802 -37.99 5.84 -10.52
N HIS A 803 -36.93 5.00 -10.49
CA HIS A 803 -35.56 5.37 -10.80
C HIS A 803 -35.08 4.82 -12.17
N GLN A 804 -35.92 4.78 -13.18
CA GLN A 804 -35.66 4.18 -14.51
C GLN A 804 -34.83 5.07 -15.47
N ALA A 805 -34.01 5.99 -14.99
CA ALA A 805 -33.09 6.76 -15.83
C ALA A 805 -31.84 5.94 -16.25
N ALA A 806 -31.04 6.50 -17.12
CA ALA A 806 -29.68 5.98 -17.32
C ALA A 806 -28.95 5.93 -15.98
N PHE A 807 -28.26 4.83 -15.68
CA PHE A 807 -27.61 4.66 -14.37
C PHE A 807 -26.33 5.52 -14.20
N MET A 808 -25.95 6.29 -15.22
CA MET A 808 -24.90 7.32 -15.18
C MET A 808 -25.42 8.64 -15.78
N SER A 809 -24.93 9.75 -15.22
CA SER A 809 -25.22 11.09 -15.72
C SER A 809 -24.48 11.39 -17.02
N GLY A 810 -24.95 12.39 -17.79
CA GLY A 810 -24.28 12.80 -19.03
C GLY A 810 -22.84 13.32 -18.79
N GLU A 811 -22.54 13.88 -17.63
CA GLU A 811 -21.19 14.30 -17.26
C GLU A 811 -20.26 13.10 -17.05
N GLU A 812 -20.72 12.10 -16.32
CA GLU A 812 -19.95 10.87 -16.06
C GLU A 812 -19.69 10.09 -17.35
N ILE A 813 -20.67 10.05 -18.26
CA ILE A 813 -20.49 9.43 -19.59
C ILE A 813 -19.40 10.15 -20.39
N ARG A 814 -19.41 11.50 -20.42
CA ARG A 814 -18.33 12.28 -21.06
C ARG A 814 -16.96 11.99 -20.45
N GLN A 815 -16.88 11.84 -19.12
CA GLN A 815 -15.63 11.46 -18.45
C GLN A 815 -15.15 10.08 -18.91
N LEU A 816 -16.03 9.09 -19.02
CA LEU A 816 -15.68 7.76 -19.58
C LEU A 816 -15.22 7.82 -21.02
N GLU A 817 -15.88 8.67 -21.84
CA GLU A 817 -15.50 8.89 -23.24
C GLU A 817 -14.13 9.59 -23.39
N ALA A 818 -13.73 10.39 -22.41
CA ALA A 818 -12.43 11.07 -22.40
C ALA A 818 -11.26 10.13 -22.04
N LEU A 819 -11.51 8.96 -21.43
CA LEU A 819 -10.46 8.00 -21.09
C LEU A 819 -9.75 7.48 -22.36
N THR A 820 -8.45 7.25 -22.24
CA THR A 820 -7.62 6.68 -23.32
C THR A 820 -8.08 5.25 -23.63
N ASN A 821 -8.28 4.42 -22.61
CA ASN A 821 -8.82 3.08 -22.75
C ASN A 821 -10.36 3.13 -22.79
N LYS A 822 -10.94 2.68 -23.87
CA LYS A 822 -12.40 2.71 -24.08
C LYS A 822 -13.14 1.49 -23.46
N ALA A 823 -12.49 0.66 -22.68
CA ALA A 823 -13.12 -0.52 -22.05
C ALA A 823 -14.20 -0.11 -21.03
N ALA A 824 -13.98 0.95 -20.26
CA ALA A 824 -14.95 1.44 -19.28
C ALA A 824 -16.25 1.92 -19.95
N ILE A 825 -16.15 2.76 -20.99
CA ILE A 825 -17.33 3.23 -21.74
C ILE A 825 -18.02 2.08 -22.46
N HIS A 826 -17.29 1.10 -22.98
CA HIS A 826 -17.90 -0.07 -23.62
C HIS A 826 -18.65 -0.96 -22.61
N THR A 827 -18.10 -1.11 -21.39
CA THR A 827 -18.78 -1.81 -20.29
C THR A 827 -20.11 -1.11 -19.95
N TYR A 828 -20.09 0.22 -19.86
CA TYR A 828 -21.30 1.03 -19.67
C TYR A 828 -22.33 0.78 -20.78
N TYR A 829 -21.94 0.92 -22.06
CA TYR A 829 -22.86 0.70 -23.18
C TYR A 829 -23.44 -0.70 -23.16
N THR A 830 -22.66 -1.73 -22.87
CA THR A 830 -23.12 -3.13 -22.82
C THR A 830 -24.19 -3.33 -21.76
N LEU A 831 -23.97 -2.82 -20.55
CA LEU A 831 -24.90 -2.96 -19.43
C LEU A 831 -26.13 -2.04 -19.58
N GLN A 832 -25.95 -0.83 -20.09
CA GLN A 832 -27.06 0.09 -20.34
C GLN A 832 -27.99 -0.44 -21.46
N ALA A 833 -27.44 -1.04 -22.52
CA ALA A 833 -28.23 -1.69 -23.56
C ALA A 833 -29.10 -2.82 -22.97
N GLN A 834 -28.56 -3.64 -22.07
CA GLN A 834 -29.33 -4.68 -21.38
C GLN A 834 -30.41 -4.07 -20.48
N ALA A 835 -30.08 -3.02 -19.70
CA ALA A 835 -31.04 -2.34 -18.83
C ALA A 835 -32.21 -1.75 -19.63
N TYR A 836 -31.95 -1.03 -20.74
CA TYR A 836 -32.99 -0.50 -21.61
C TYR A 836 -33.81 -1.59 -22.28
N TYR A 837 -33.20 -2.71 -22.69
CA TYR A 837 -33.91 -3.86 -23.24
C TYR A 837 -34.93 -4.43 -22.23
N LEU A 838 -34.50 -4.64 -20.97
CA LEU A 838 -35.35 -5.13 -19.89
C LEU A 838 -36.47 -4.14 -19.52
N GLN A 839 -36.25 -2.83 -19.65
CA GLN A 839 -37.26 -1.77 -19.50
C GLN A 839 -38.24 -1.67 -20.68
N GLY A 840 -38.08 -2.44 -21.75
CA GLY A 840 -38.88 -2.33 -22.97
C GLY A 840 -38.54 -1.09 -23.82
N ARG A 841 -37.51 -0.31 -23.51
CA ARG A 841 -37.03 0.88 -24.23
C ARG A 841 -36.15 0.45 -25.40
N TYR A 842 -36.75 -0.22 -26.39
CA TYR A 842 -35.99 -0.88 -27.47
C TYR A 842 -35.28 0.08 -28.40
N GLU A 843 -35.83 1.28 -28.61
CA GLU A 843 -35.19 2.33 -29.44
C GLU A 843 -33.91 2.85 -28.77
N ASP A 844 -33.97 3.15 -27.46
CA ASP A 844 -32.82 3.59 -26.70
C ASP A 844 -31.76 2.49 -26.62
N ALA A 845 -32.15 1.25 -26.38
CA ALA A 845 -31.25 0.10 -26.39
C ALA A 845 -30.54 -0.06 -27.74
N TYR A 846 -31.26 0.19 -28.84
CA TYR A 846 -30.71 0.12 -30.19
C TYR A 846 -29.66 1.20 -30.43
N LEU A 847 -29.94 2.44 -30.04
CA LEU A 847 -29.02 3.57 -30.18
C LEU A 847 -27.72 3.35 -29.34
N ILE A 848 -27.88 2.85 -28.14
CA ILE A 848 -26.72 2.51 -27.29
C ILE A 848 -25.88 1.37 -27.92
N CYS A 849 -26.50 0.35 -28.52
CA CYS A 849 -25.77 -0.68 -29.24
C CYS A 849 -24.99 -0.11 -30.43
N GLU A 850 -25.53 0.91 -31.14
CA GLU A 850 -24.81 1.58 -32.23
C GLU A 850 -23.64 2.40 -31.72
N ALA A 851 -23.81 3.15 -30.60
CA ALA A 851 -22.71 3.85 -29.95
C ALA A 851 -21.59 2.90 -29.52
N ALA A 852 -21.92 1.73 -28.97
CA ALA A 852 -20.96 0.71 -28.54
C ALA A 852 -20.08 0.17 -29.70
N GLU A 853 -20.54 0.21 -30.97
CA GLU A 853 -19.74 -0.24 -32.12
C GLU A 853 -18.45 0.56 -32.30
N THR A 854 -18.39 1.81 -31.86
CA THR A 854 -17.21 2.68 -31.96
C THR A 854 -16.06 2.21 -31.06
N SER A 855 -16.38 1.63 -29.89
CA SER A 855 -15.44 1.15 -28.89
C SER A 855 -15.20 -0.36 -28.93
N LEU A 856 -15.84 -1.11 -29.85
CA LEU A 856 -15.81 -2.58 -29.88
C LEU A 856 -14.39 -3.15 -30.04
N LYS A 857 -13.51 -2.46 -30.76
CA LYS A 857 -12.12 -2.85 -30.96
C LYS A 857 -11.30 -2.87 -29.65
N ASN A 858 -11.68 -2.05 -28.66
CA ASN A 858 -10.99 -1.93 -27.39
C ASN A 858 -11.32 -3.05 -26.38
N VAL A 859 -12.34 -3.85 -26.65
CA VAL A 859 -12.74 -5.00 -25.83
C VAL A 859 -12.54 -6.32 -26.57
N PHE A 860 -11.57 -6.34 -27.49
CA PHE A 860 -11.25 -7.50 -28.32
C PHE A 860 -10.89 -8.72 -27.44
N GLY A 861 -11.50 -9.87 -27.75
CA GLY A 861 -11.29 -11.11 -26.99
C GLY A 861 -12.07 -11.22 -25.67
N LEU A 862 -12.65 -10.13 -25.16
CA LEU A 862 -13.42 -10.12 -23.94
C LEU A 862 -14.87 -10.58 -24.14
N LEU A 863 -15.52 -11.02 -23.07
CA LEU A 863 -16.94 -11.43 -23.07
C LEU A 863 -17.87 -10.31 -23.55
N HIS A 864 -17.47 -9.05 -23.41
CA HIS A 864 -18.21 -7.86 -23.86
C HIS A 864 -18.64 -7.94 -25.34
N ILE A 865 -17.80 -8.48 -26.21
CA ILE A 865 -18.14 -8.63 -27.64
C ILE A 865 -19.35 -9.57 -27.83
N HIS A 866 -19.40 -10.66 -27.08
CA HIS A 866 -20.50 -11.63 -27.15
C HIS A 866 -21.80 -11.01 -26.67
N LEU A 867 -21.75 -10.24 -25.59
CA LEU A 867 -22.90 -9.52 -25.05
C LEU A 867 -23.34 -8.39 -25.99
N HIS A 868 -22.42 -7.69 -26.62
CA HIS A 868 -22.74 -6.66 -27.61
C HIS A 868 -23.55 -7.25 -28.73
N TYR A 869 -23.09 -8.33 -29.36
CA TYR A 869 -23.83 -8.97 -30.45
C TYR A 869 -25.16 -9.59 -30.00
N PHE A 870 -25.20 -10.15 -28.77
CA PHE A 870 -26.44 -10.64 -28.18
C PHE A 870 -27.45 -9.50 -27.97
N ASN A 871 -27.08 -8.44 -27.29
CA ASN A 871 -27.95 -7.29 -27.02
C ASN A 871 -28.42 -6.63 -28.31
N GLN A 872 -27.53 -6.43 -29.28
CA GLN A 872 -27.87 -5.89 -30.60
C GLN A 872 -28.91 -6.75 -31.34
N GLY A 873 -28.74 -8.07 -31.32
CA GLY A 873 -29.65 -8.98 -31.95
C GLY A 873 -31.02 -9.08 -31.27
N MET A 874 -31.04 -9.15 -29.93
CA MET A 874 -32.27 -9.17 -29.12
C MET A 874 -33.06 -7.87 -29.27
N THR A 875 -32.37 -6.74 -29.16
CA THR A 875 -33.00 -5.41 -29.34
C THR A 875 -33.57 -5.25 -30.75
N ALA A 876 -32.80 -5.63 -31.78
CA ALA A 876 -33.30 -5.57 -33.17
C ALA A 876 -34.52 -6.48 -33.40
N ALA A 877 -34.54 -7.66 -32.76
CA ALA A 877 -35.71 -8.54 -32.84
C ALA A 877 -36.93 -7.97 -32.07
N ALA A 878 -36.72 -7.28 -30.97
CA ALA A 878 -37.78 -6.64 -30.19
C ALA A 878 -38.37 -5.40 -30.89
N LEU A 879 -37.50 -4.57 -31.51
CA LEU A 879 -37.89 -3.36 -32.23
C LEU A 879 -38.62 -3.64 -33.58
N TYR A 880 -38.37 -4.82 -34.18
CA TYR A 880 -38.86 -5.16 -35.53
C TYR A 880 -40.36 -4.91 -35.75
N PRO A 881 -41.27 -5.24 -34.81
CA PRO A 881 -42.73 -5.08 -35.06
C PRO A 881 -43.18 -3.62 -35.22
N SER A 882 -42.51 -2.68 -34.52
CA SER A 882 -42.80 -1.23 -34.55
C SER A 882 -42.00 -0.45 -35.59
N ALA A 883 -41.00 -1.11 -36.23
CA ALA A 883 -40.08 -0.45 -37.15
C ALA A 883 -40.64 -0.20 -38.52
N SER A 884 -40.18 0.86 -39.22
CA SER A 884 -40.49 1.11 -40.63
C SER A 884 -40.00 -0.04 -41.51
N PRO A 885 -40.56 -0.24 -42.73
CA PRO A 885 -40.12 -1.30 -43.63
C PRO A 885 -38.64 -1.30 -43.98
N ALA A 886 -38.03 -0.10 -44.04
CA ALA A 886 -36.58 0.04 -44.23
C ALA A 886 -35.82 -0.44 -43.02
N ASP A 887 -36.26 -0.05 -41.81
CA ASP A 887 -35.65 -0.44 -40.55
C ASP A 887 -35.89 -1.92 -40.20
N GLN A 888 -37.02 -2.50 -40.60
CA GLN A 888 -37.26 -3.93 -40.51
C GLN A 888 -36.21 -4.74 -41.26
N LYS A 889 -35.84 -4.31 -42.48
CA LYS A 889 -34.75 -4.94 -43.24
C LYS A 889 -33.41 -4.83 -42.51
N ARG A 890 -33.16 -3.68 -41.85
CA ARG A 890 -31.98 -3.41 -41.05
C ARG A 890 -31.97 -4.33 -39.81
N CYS A 891 -33.09 -4.42 -39.10
CA CYS A 891 -33.25 -5.31 -37.95
C CYS A 891 -32.97 -6.77 -38.31
N LYS A 892 -33.56 -7.29 -39.40
CA LYS A 892 -33.29 -8.68 -39.88
C LYS A 892 -31.80 -8.89 -40.16
N ARG A 893 -31.11 -7.92 -40.75
CA ARG A 893 -29.66 -8.00 -41.02
C ARG A 893 -28.85 -8.07 -39.71
N ARG A 894 -29.24 -7.29 -38.72
CA ARG A 894 -28.56 -7.26 -37.38
C ARG A 894 -28.76 -8.58 -36.66
N VAL A 895 -29.98 -9.12 -36.57
CA VAL A 895 -30.22 -10.43 -35.93
C VAL A 895 -29.41 -11.54 -36.63
N ARG A 896 -29.35 -11.53 -37.98
CA ARG A 896 -28.57 -12.51 -38.74
C ARG A 896 -27.06 -12.38 -38.48
N LYS A 897 -26.54 -11.15 -38.36
CA LYS A 897 -25.14 -10.86 -38.01
C LYS A 897 -24.81 -11.43 -36.64
N SER A 898 -25.67 -11.16 -35.64
CA SER A 898 -25.52 -11.64 -34.26
C SER A 898 -25.55 -13.17 -34.17
N LEU A 899 -26.48 -13.82 -34.85
CA LEU A 899 -26.55 -15.28 -34.94
C LEU A 899 -25.29 -15.90 -35.57
N ARG A 900 -24.81 -15.30 -36.67
CA ARG A 900 -23.57 -15.77 -37.32
C ARG A 900 -22.38 -15.69 -36.39
N PHE A 901 -22.32 -14.63 -35.60
CA PHE A 901 -21.22 -14.44 -34.63
C PHE A 901 -21.30 -15.45 -33.48
N LEU A 902 -22.46 -15.62 -32.84
CA LEU A 902 -22.61 -16.48 -31.66
C LEU A 902 -22.68 -17.99 -31.95
N THR A 903 -23.05 -18.41 -33.19
CA THR A 903 -23.21 -19.84 -33.51
C THR A 903 -21.91 -20.66 -33.31
N PRO A 904 -20.70 -20.22 -33.76
CA PRO A 904 -19.47 -20.96 -33.52
C PRO A 904 -19.16 -21.13 -32.05
N TRP A 905 -19.39 -20.09 -31.26
CA TRP A 905 -19.17 -20.07 -29.82
C TRP A 905 -20.12 -21.01 -29.08
N ALA A 906 -21.41 -20.97 -29.40
CA ALA A 906 -22.41 -21.86 -28.82
C ALA A 906 -22.14 -23.35 -29.16
N ARG A 907 -21.53 -23.63 -30.34
CA ARG A 907 -21.15 -25.00 -30.73
C ARG A 907 -19.92 -25.47 -29.91
N HIS A 908 -18.96 -24.61 -29.71
CA HIS A 908 -17.72 -24.99 -29.05
C HIS A 908 -17.84 -24.98 -27.52
N SER A 909 -18.48 -23.96 -26.96
CA SER A 909 -18.73 -23.80 -25.52
C SER A 909 -20.24 -23.68 -25.25
N PRO A 910 -21.01 -24.80 -25.38
CA PRO A 910 -22.45 -24.77 -25.19
C PRO A 910 -22.84 -24.38 -23.75
N ASN A 911 -21.98 -24.72 -22.76
CA ASN A 911 -22.22 -24.39 -21.39
C ASN A 911 -22.31 -22.86 -21.14
N ASN A 912 -21.64 -22.07 -21.93
CA ASN A 912 -21.56 -20.62 -21.74
C ASN A 912 -22.40 -19.80 -22.73
N PHE A 913 -22.65 -20.29 -23.95
CA PHE A 913 -23.22 -19.48 -25.01
C PHE A 913 -24.47 -20.06 -25.71
N LEU A 914 -24.85 -21.33 -25.40
CA LEU A 914 -25.98 -21.98 -26.08
C LEU A 914 -27.30 -21.26 -25.81
N HIS A 915 -27.58 -20.85 -24.59
CA HIS A 915 -28.78 -20.12 -24.18
C HIS A 915 -28.91 -18.78 -24.96
N LEU A 916 -27.82 -18.03 -25.11
CA LEU A 916 -27.80 -16.76 -25.86
C LEU A 916 -28.14 -16.98 -27.35
N LYS A 917 -27.52 -18.00 -27.97
CA LYS A 917 -27.78 -18.36 -29.37
C LYS A 917 -29.22 -18.78 -29.56
N LEU A 918 -29.79 -19.58 -28.65
CA LEU A 918 -31.18 -20.07 -28.76
C LEU A 918 -32.20 -18.94 -28.57
N LEU A 919 -31.94 -17.97 -27.67
CA LEU A 919 -32.75 -16.76 -27.51
C LEU A 919 -32.79 -15.93 -28.79
N LEU A 920 -31.63 -15.71 -29.43
CA LEU A 920 -31.56 -15.01 -30.72
C LEU A 920 -32.25 -15.79 -31.84
N GLU A 921 -32.13 -17.10 -31.87
CA GLU A 921 -32.77 -17.99 -32.84
C GLU A 921 -34.31 -17.94 -32.70
N ALA A 922 -34.80 -17.90 -31.46
CA ALA A 922 -36.20 -17.70 -31.15
C ALA A 922 -36.68 -16.32 -31.64
N GLY A 923 -35.92 -15.26 -31.38
CA GLY A 923 -36.17 -13.92 -31.90
C GLY A 923 -36.23 -13.91 -33.45
N TRP A 924 -35.29 -14.60 -34.11
CA TRP A 924 -35.25 -14.74 -35.54
C TRP A 924 -36.50 -15.43 -36.11
N TYR A 925 -36.97 -16.55 -35.51
CA TYR A 925 -38.19 -17.22 -35.91
C TYR A 925 -39.43 -16.35 -35.72
N ARG A 926 -39.51 -15.60 -34.59
CA ARG A 926 -40.63 -14.70 -34.28
C ARG A 926 -40.80 -13.61 -35.36
N ILE A 927 -39.70 -12.91 -35.73
CA ILE A 927 -39.75 -11.82 -36.74
C ILE A 927 -39.99 -12.32 -38.16
N ASN A 928 -39.89 -13.64 -38.39
CA ASN A 928 -40.26 -14.28 -39.66
C ASN A 928 -41.63 -15.01 -39.60
N GLY A 929 -42.45 -14.75 -38.56
CA GLY A 929 -43.82 -15.29 -38.45
C GLY A 929 -43.89 -16.78 -38.08
N LYS A 930 -42.81 -17.41 -37.64
CA LYS A 930 -42.72 -18.85 -37.29
C LYS A 930 -42.86 -19.06 -35.79
N SER A 931 -44.06 -18.73 -35.23
CA SER A 931 -44.29 -18.70 -33.77
C SER A 931 -44.03 -20.05 -33.08
N ALA A 932 -44.45 -21.19 -33.69
CA ALA A 932 -44.21 -22.50 -33.09
C ALA A 932 -42.73 -22.86 -32.99
N LEU A 933 -41.92 -22.49 -33.98
CA LEU A 933 -40.46 -22.67 -33.92
C LEU A 933 -39.81 -21.70 -32.92
N ALA A 934 -40.35 -20.48 -32.78
CA ALA A 934 -39.91 -19.52 -31.80
C ALA A 934 -40.12 -20.05 -30.37
N ILE A 935 -41.34 -20.53 -30.06
CA ILE A 935 -41.67 -21.10 -28.74
C ILE A 935 -40.73 -22.27 -28.40
N ARG A 936 -40.57 -23.22 -29.32
CA ARG A 936 -39.66 -24.35 -29.15
C ARG A 936 -38.20 -23.93 -28.91
N SER A 937 -37.73 -22.86 -29.57
CA SER A 937 -36.37 -22.34 -29.34
C SER A 937 -36.26 -21.63 -27.99
N TYR A 938 -37.31 -20.95 -27.51
CA TYR A 938 -37.37 -20.40 -26.16
C TYR A 938 -37.34 -21.49 -25.09
N GLU A 939 -38.11 -22.57 -25.24
CA GLU A 939 -38.09 -23.73 -24.31
C GLU A 939 -36.67 -24.31 -24.21
N ARG A 940 -36.00 -24.52 -25.32
CA ARG A 940 -34.61 -25.00 -25.33
C ARG A 940 -33.61 -23.98 -24.72
N ALA A 941 -33.89 -22.68 -24.89
CA ALA A 941 -33.07 -21.64 -24.26
C ALA A 941 -33.24 -21.68 -22.73
N ILE A 942 -34.47 -21.89 -22.23
CA ILE A 942 -34.78 -22.07 -20.81
C ILE A 942 -34.04 -23.29 -20.27
N GLU A 943 -34.18 -24.45 -20.93
CA GLU A 943 -33.47 -25.66 -20.51
C GLU A 943 -31.97 -25.47 -20.45
N ALA A 944 -31.37 -24.78 -21.44
CA ALA A 944 -29.93 -24.49 -21.45
C ALA A 944 -29.51 -23.51 -20.32
N ALA A 945 -30.34 -22.50 -20.04
CA ALA A 945 -30.07 -21.53 -18.97
C ALA A 945 -30.20 -22.17 -17.57
N VAL A 946 -31.24 -22.97 -17.33
CA VAL A 946 -31.46 -23.72 -16.08
C VAL A 946 -30.32 -24.68 -15.82
N LYS A 947 -29.92 -25.49 -16.84
CA LYS A 947 -28.81 -26.46 -16.69
C LYS A 947 -27.49 -25.82 -16.29
N GLN A 948 -27.25 -24.56 -16.68
CA GLN A 948 -25.99 -23.85 -16.46
C GLN A 948 -26.15 -22.69 -15.47
N HIS A 949 -27.29 -22.60 -14.76
CA HIS A 949 -27.57 -21.60 -13.70
C HIS A 949 -27.54 -20.14 -14.15
N PHE A 950 -27.86 -19.82 -15.40
CA PHE A 950 -27.97 -18.43 -15.91
C PHE A 950 -29.35 -17.83 -15.61
N LEU A 951 -29.59 -17.46 -14.35
CA LEU A 951 -30.91 -17.13 -13.80
C LEU A 951 -31.64 -16.02 -14.58
N HIS A 952 -30.96 -14.90 -14.87
CA HIS A 952 -31.59 -13.76 -15.54
C HIS A 952 -31.87 -14.02 -17.05
N TYR A 953 -31.07 -14.88 -17.72
CA TYR A 953 -31.35 -15.29 -19.07
C TYR A 953 -32.50 -16.31 -19.15
N GLU A 954 -32.70 -17.14 -18.13
CA GLU A 954 -33.88 -17.95 -17.96
C GLU A 954 -35.13 -17.06 -17.82
N ALA A 955 -35.08 -16.02 -16.95
CA ALA A 955 -36.14 -15.04 -16.80
C ALA A 955 -36.49 -14.33 -18.13
N MET A 956 -35.45 -13.85 -18.84
CA MET A 956 -35.62 -13.23 -20.17
C MET A 956 -36.25 -14.17 -21.18
N ALA A 957 -35.91 -15.46 -21.17
CA ALA A 957 -36.46 -16.44 -22.07
C ALA A 957 -37.95 -16.70 -21.81
N TRP A 958 -38.35 -16.84 -20.53
CA TRP A 958 -39.74 -16.97 -20.12
C TRP A 958 -40.57 -15.74 -20.50
N GLU A 959 -40.07 -14.51 -20.26
CA GLU A 959 -40.73 -13.26 -20.63
C GLU A 959 -40.89 -13.15 -22.15
N ALA A 960 -39.84 -13.43 -22.93
CA ALA A 960 -39.90 -13.36 -24.40
C ALA A 960 -40.81 -14.42 -24.97
N MET A 961 -40.88 -15.62 -24.40
CA MET A 961 -41.80 -16.67 -24.74
C MET A 961 -43.25 -16.26 -24.47
N ALA A 962 -43.51 -15.67 -23.29
CA ALA A 962 -44.84 -15.18 -22.93
C ALA A 962 -45.35 -14.16 -23.95
N LYS A 963 -44.50 -13.19 -24.34
CA LYS A 963 -44.85 -12.22 -25.42
C LYS A 963 -45.18 -12.90 -26.76
N CYS A 964 -44.47 -13.98 -27.09
CA CYS A 964 -44.72 -14.75 -28.31
C CYS A 964 -46.02 -15.54 -28.20
N GLN A 965 -46.35 -16.13 -27.07
CA GLN A 965 -47.58 -16.86 -26.76
C GLN A 965 -48.79 -15.92 -26.80
N GLN A 966 -48.67 -14.69 -26.22
CA GLN A 966 -49.75 -13.69 -26.31
C GLN A 966 -50.06 -13.31 -27.78
N GLN A 967 -49.02 -13.06 -28.58
CA GLN A 967 -49.15 -12.76 -30.00
C GLN A 967 -49.82 -13.92 -30.77
N SER A 968 -49.74 -15.14 -30.28
CA SER A 968 -50.35 -16.35 -30.88
C SER A 968 -51.72 -16.67 -30.28
N GLY A 969 -52.28 -15.84 -29.37
CA GLY A 969 -53.59 -16.04 -28.75
C GLY A 969 -53.59 -17.01 -27.54
N LEU A 970 -52.43 -17.47 -27.08
CA LEU A 970 -52.28 -18.44 -26.00
C LEU A 970 -52.19 -17.73 -24.64
N LEU A 971 -53.25 -17.01 -24.23
CA LEU A 971 -53.20 -16.06 -23.10
C LEU A 971 -52.96 -16.73 -21.73
N GLU A 972 -53.58 -17.88 -21.42
CA GLU A 972 -53.38 -18.56 -20.14
C GLU A 972 -51.95 -19.10 -19.98
N ILE A 973 -51.41 -19.69 -21.03
CA ILE A 973 -50.05 -20.20 -21.05
C ILE A 973 -49.05 -19.03 -20.95
N ALA A 974 -49.36 -17.93 -21.59
CA ALA A 974 -48.54 -16.71 -21.52
C ALA A 974 -48.50 -16.12 -20.11
N SER A 975 -49.65 -16.10 -19.40
CA SER A 975 -49.70 -15.66 -17.99
C SER A 975 -48.83 -16.54 -17.08
N THR A 976 -48.90 -17.87 -17.26
CA THR A 976 -48.03 -18.80 -16.50
C THR A 976 -46.54 -18.55 -16.80
N SER A 977 -46.18 -18.31 -18.06
CA SER A 977 -44.81 -18.01 -18.45
C SER A 977 -44.33 -16.70 -17.85
N LEU A 978 -45.21 -15.69 -17.81
CA LEU A 978 -44.92 -14.36 -17.23
C LEU A 978 -44.70 -14.45 -15.70
N SER A 979 -45.52 -15.26 -15.01
CA SER A 979 -45.37 -15.50 -13.57
C SER A 979 -44.03 -16.17 -13.23
N LYS A 980 -43.58 -17.12 -14.05
CA LYS A 980 -42.26 -17.72 -13.89
C LYS A 980 -41.13 -16.71 -14.10
N ALA A 981 -41.23 -15.87 -15.12
CA ALA A 981 -40.28 -14.79 -15.37
C ALA A 981 -40.19 -13.83 -14.19
N GLN A 982 -41.32 -13.39 -13.63
CA GLN A 982 -41.45 -12.53 -12.49
C GLN A 982 -40.72 -13.11 -11.26
N ALA A 983 -40.98 -14.36 -10.90
CA ALA A 983 -40.35 -15.04 -9.76
C ALA A 983 -38.81 -15.14 -9.94
N LEU A 984 -38.32 -15.35 -11.16
CA LEU A 984 -36.89 -15.42 -11.47
C LEU A 984 -36.21 -14.06 -11.40
N TYR A 985 -36.87 -12.98 -11.88
CA TYR A 985 -36.35 -11.63 -11.73
C TYR A 985 -36.29 -11.20 -10.26
N ALA A 986 -37.31 -11.58 -9.44
CA ALA A 986 -37.26 -11.36 -8.00
C ALA A 986 -36.06 -12.07 -7.34
N LYS A 987 -35.85 -13.36 -7.73
CA LYS A 987 -34.71 -14.16 -7.25
C LYS A 987 -33.35 -13.60 -7.71
N TRP A 988 -33.28 -12.99 -8.86
CA TRP A 988 -32.06 -12.29 -9.33
C TRP A 988 -31.80 -10.98 -8.59
N GLY A 989 -32.88 -10.36 -8.04
CA GLY A 989 -32.77 -9.08 -7.31
C GLY A 989 -33.15 -7.87 -8.17
N ALA A 990 -33.75 -8.04 -9.36
CA ALA A 990 -34.27 -6.96 -10.18
C ALA A 990 -35.69 -6.58 -9.73
N ALA A 991 -35.80 -5.84 -8.60
CA ALA A 991 -37.05 -5.55 -7.90
C ALA A 991 -38.05 -4.81 -8.78
N TRP A 992 -37.63 -3.76 -9.50
CA TRP A 992 -38.49 -2.97 -10.40
C TRP A 992 -39.07 -3.84 -11.52
N LYS A 993 -38.28 -4.76 -12.07
CA LYS A 993 -38.71 -5.62 -13.17
C LYS A 993 -39.72 -6.65 -12.71
N SER A 994 -39.52 -7.22 -11.53
CA SER A 994 -40.47 -8.10 -10.89
C SER A 994 -41.79 -7.39 -10.63
N ALA A 995 -41.77 -6.17 -10.08
CA ALA A 995 -42.96 -5.36 -9.82
C ALA A 995 -43.68 -4.91 -11.13
N GLU A 996 -42.96 -4.65 -12.21
CA GLU A 996 -43.54 -4.37 -13.55
C GLU A 996 -44.35 -5.57 -14.06
N LEU A 997 -43.77 -6.76 -13.98
CA LEU A 997 -44.45 -8.00 -14.41
C LEU A 997 -45.64 -8.34 -13.50
N ASP A 998 -45.61 -8.10 -12.20
CA ASP A 998 -46.74 -8.22 -11.29
C ASP A 998 -47.88 -7.32 -11.70
N ARG A 999 -47.62 -6.06 -12.05
CA ARG A 999 -48.66 -5.12 -12.56
C ARG A 999 -49.24 -5.61 -13.88
N THR A 1000 -48.41 -6.15 -14.75
CA THR A 1000 -48.84 -6.69 -16.03
C THR A 1000 -49.76 -7.93 -15.86
N LEU A 1001 -49.42 -8.83 -14.93
CA LEU A 1001 -50.21 -9.99 -14.57
C LEU A 1001 -51.53 -9.59 -13.94
N ALA A 1002 -51.56 -8.60 -13.06
CA ALA A 1002 -52.78 -8.11 -12.41
C ALA A 1002 -53.80 -7.51 -13.38
N VAL A 1003 -53.33 -6.90 -14.47
CA VAL A 1003 -54.20 -6.38 -15.54
C VAL A 1003 -54.74 -7.48 -16.45
N GLN A 1004 -54.05 -8.62 -16.57
CA GLN A 1004 -54.44 -9.73 -17.45
C GLN A 1004 -55.37 -10.79 -16.82
N LEU A 1005 -55.51 -10.77 -15.45
CA LEU A 1005 -56.44 -11.62 -14.76
C LEU A 1005 -57.87 -11.08 -14.92
N PRO A 1006 -58.85 -11.88 -15.41
CA PRO A 1006 -60.27 -11.48 -15.49
C PRO A 1006 -60.78 -11.18 -14.08
N GLU A 1007 -61.73 -10.25 -13.96
CA GLU A 1007 -62.30 -9.76 -12.68
C GLU A 1007 -62.87 -10.87 -11.78
N ASN A 1008 -63.16 -12.03 -12.31
CA ASN A 1008 -63.70 -13.16 -11.57
C ASN A 1008 -62.71 -13.96 -10.71
N GLN A 1009 -61.44 -13.60 -10.70
CA GLN A 1009 -60.40 -14.22 -9.82
C GLN A 1009 -59.76 -13.23 -8.85
N LYS A 1010 -60.37 -12.06 -8.63
CA LYS A 1010 -59.90 -11.01 -7.69
C LYS A 1010 -60.47 -11.15 -6.26
N ASN A 1011 -61.11 -12.27 -5.94
CA ASN A 1011 -61.57 -12.55 -4.57
C ASN A 1011 -60.80 -13.66 -3.91
#